data_f9ffad77f06cb53e9995c50d32a6bf81
#
_entry.id   f9ffad77f06cb53e9995c50d32a6bf81
#
_cell.length_a   1.000
_cell.length_b   1.000
_cell.length_c   1.000
_cell.angle_alpha   90.00
_cell.angle_beta   90.00
_cell.angle_gamma   90.00
#
_symmetry.space_group_name_H-M   'P 1'
#
loop_
_entity.id
_entity.type
_entity.pdbx_description
1 polymer ?
#
loop_
_entity_poly.entity_id
_entity_poly.type
_entity_poly.pdbx_seq_one_letter_code
_entity_poly.pdbx_strand_id
1 'polypeptide(L)'
;MALPAEGWRLRAERGWAALDPAERERLAAAPLRDVVRLGCELLRPEAERAALWRLSQSERAGKEPRVARGCREEGNRLFGRRRYRAAAIRYSQAASHELPGTPEISICFANRSAALFHLGYFEVCLEDIARAESHGYPDRLLPKLLLRKAECLLRLGRLRDAADVLGAVEKKIAVDGITASPTQQRLLEKLSQLKVKIREKENCAEPAQEARGDVQRQSEIWEENDSVSGVSSSLSLRFNTERGRHLVASQDIVRGQSLLKEEAFVSVLCPGESLLLPDSGETALDIDVTNADLYCHRCLRQLLASVPCRGCSYAKYCSQACADAAWERYHRAECALGAPLLTLGIFCHVALRTVLLAGFAEVSRMVERSRGGDEGLHNPEVRGKHLDEAPDTRAGSRGIPGCNDSGRYQSSYQAVFNLLPHAEKHSPEHKFLCVLSVVAICKQLQEAGLEAAVLNRESSEKQSRPTAREQTSEELSPELMIVAEAMLRHVLQLQCNAQAITVMQELDLGDGAVVNEKPVRLATAFFPVLSLLNHSCSPNISVSFNGTAATVRASQPIPSGQEIFHCYGPHRCRMKVAERRRLLSQYFFECRCQACLDELQSDVQSVVSRRNSFCCPSCRASLQVGEDMLCCSNEACAVSVSRESLSHRLQDLQQEIKKALELLRDSKADQAIKSLLKCQRDAGNFLSPGHLLMGEMEDHLAQVHATLGRWQEAARHLKRSIEIVETHHGPSSVEIGHELFKLAQILFNGCAVSEALKTIQRAEEILSVHCGPQSTQIQELQEMKACLLELPRSVL
;
A
#
# COMPACT_ATOMS: atom_id res chain seq x y z
N MET A 1 8.22 -4.44 -5.38
CA MET A 1 9.17 -4.31 -6.50
C MET A 1 8.47 -3.69 -7.69
N ALA A 2 9.09 -2.70 -8.32
CA ALA A 2 8.52 -2.03 -9.49
C ALA A 2 8.92 -2.71 -10.82
N LEU A 3 9.86 -3.63 -10.74
CA LEU A 3 10.49 -4.29 -11.90
C LEU A 3 9.64 -5.45 -12.42
N PRO A 4 9.71 -5.73 -13.72
CA PRO A 4 9.16 -6.95 -14.32
C PRO A 4 9.74 -8.23 -13.69
N ALA A 5 9.04 -9.36 -13.87
CA ALA A 5 9.50 -10.67 -13.45
C ALA A 5 10.91 -10.98 -14.01
N GLU A 6 11.70 -11.70 -13.24
CA GLU A 6 13.10 -11.98 -13.58
C GLU A 6 13.22 -12.65 -14.97
N GLY A 7 12.38 -13.61 -15.26
CA GLY A 7 12.36 -14.27 -16.57
C GLY A 7 12.15 -13.32 -17.75
N TRP A 8 11.32 -12.28 -17.57
CA TRP A 8 11.12 -11.24 -18.59
C TRP A 8 12.34 -10.32 -18.71
N ARG A 9 12.95 -9.92 -17.59
CA ARG A 9 14.17 -9.10 -17.59
C ARG A 9 15.34 -9.79 -18.28
N LEU A 10 15.60 -11.05 -17.93
CA LEU A 10 16.66 -11.87 -18.58
C LEU A 10 16.41 -12.03 -20.08
N ARG A 11 15.14 -12.10 -20.50
CA ARG A 11 14.81 -12.14 -21.92
C ARG A 11 15.11 -10.81 -22.60
N ALA A 12 14.74 -9.68 -22.01
CA ALA A 12 15.06 -8.36 -22.53
C ALA A 12 16.58 -8.14 -22.61
N GLU A 13 17.34 -8.57 -21.60
CA GLU A 13 18.81 -8.53 -21.59
C GLU A 13 19.42 -9.34 -22.77
N ARG A 14 18.91 -10.54 -23.03
CA ARG A 14 19.34 -11.35 -24.19
C ARG A 14 18.97 -10.69 -25.51
N GLY A 15 17.76 -10.14 -25.62
CA GLY A 15 17.32 -9.39 -26.80
C GLY A 15 18.22 -8.17 -27.03
N TRP A 16 18.53 -7.42 -25.98
CA TRP A 16 19.45 -6.30 -26.04
C TRP A 16 20.86 -6.71 -26.49
N ALA A 17 21.38 -7.81 -25.95
CA ALA A 17 22.70 -8.31 -26.31
C ALA A 17 22.77 -8.76 -27.78
N ALA A 18 21.66 -9.19 -28.38
CA ALA A 18 21.56 -9.61 -29.78
C ALA A 18 21.44 -8.46 -30.78
N LEU A 19 21.08 -7.24 -30.33
CA LEU A 19 20.99 -6.06 -31.21
C LEU A 19 22.40 -5.65 -31.71
N ASP A 20 22.46 -5.20 -32.96
CA ASP A 20 23.67 -4.62 -33.48
C ASP A 20 23.95 -3.22 -32.87
N PRO A 21 25.20 -2.71 -32.94
CA PRO A 21 25.54 -1.40 -32.39
C PRO A 21 24.70 -0.24 -32.97
N ALA A 22 24.36 -0.28 -34.26
CA ALA A 22 23.59 0.79 -34.91
C ALA A 22 22.13 0.80 -34.40
N GLU A 23 21.52 -0.37 -34.19
CA GLU A 23 20.18 -0.49 -33.58
C GLU A 23 20.19 0.04 -32.14
N ARG A 24 21.20 -0.24 -31.34
CA ARG A 24 21.36 0.28 -29.98
C ARG A 24 21.50 1.80 -29.98
N GLU A 25 22.28 2.36 -30.89
CA GLU A 25 22.46 3.80 -31.05
C GLU A 25 21.15 4.48 -31.50
N ARG A 26 20.42 3.89 -32.46
CA ARG A 26 19.11 4.36 -32.88
C ARG A 26 18.12 4.38 -31.72
N LEU A 27 18.09 3.33 -30.90
CA LEU A 27 17.19 3.24 -29.73
C LEU A 27 17.54 4.28 -28.67
N ALA A 28 18.83 4.59 -28.50
CA ALA A 28 19.29 5.61 -27.57
C ALA A 28 18.81 7.02 -27.95
N ALA A 29 18.87 7.37 -29.24
CA ALA A 29 18.64 8.72 -29.77
C ALA A 29 17.22 8.96 -30.32
N ALA A 30 16.46 7.89 -30.65
CA ALA A 30 15.17 8.01 -31.33
C ALA A 30 14.09 8.62 -30.46
N PRO A 31 13.13 9.37 -31.09
CA PRO A 31 11.88 9.78 -30.45
C PRO A 31 11.08 8.55 -29.98
N LEU A 32 10.23 8.71 -28.95
CA LEU A 32 9.47 7.60 -28.34
C LEU A 32 8.66 6.81 -29.38
N ARG A 33 8.08 7.49 -30.37
CA ARG A 33 7.34 6.84 -31.47
C ARG A 33 8.16 5.82 -32.24
N ASP A 34 9.40 6.16 -32.56
CA ASP A 34 10.30 5.29 -33.35
C ASP A 34 10.86 4.18 -32.47
N VAL A 35 11.06 4.44 -31.17
CA VAL A 35 11.35 3.39 -30.17
C VAL A 35 10.23 2.36 -30.12
N VAL A 36 8.96 2.77 -30.12
CA VAL A 36 7.80 1.87 -30.14
C VAL A 36 7.77 1.05 -31.43
N ARG A 37 8.02 1.65 -32.59
CA ARG A 37 8.09 0.92 -33.87
C ARG A 37 9.15 -0.17 -33.85
N LEU A 38 10.34 0.14 -33.37
CA LEU A 38 11.42 -0.83 -33.20
C LEU A 38 11.00 -1.97 -32.25
N GLY A 39 10.35 -1.65 -31.13
CA GLY A 39 9.80 -2.66 -30.24
C GLY A 39 8.77 -3.58 -30.91
N CYS A 40 7.91 -3.04 -31.80
CA CYS A 40 6.97 -3.83 -32.58
C CYS A 40 7.70 -4.80 -33.54
N GLU A 41 8.76 -4.35 -34.19
CA GLU A 41 9.57 -5.18 -35.11
C GLU A 41 10.22 -6.35 -34.37
N LEU A 42 10.79 -6.08 -33.20
CA LEU A 42 11.45 -7.06 -32.34
C LEU A 42 10.50 -8.11 -31.74
N LEU A 43 9.23 -7.77 -31.51
CA LEU A 43 8.20 -8.68 -31.00
C LEU A 43 7.32 -9.32 -32.08
N ARG A 44 7.67 -9.21 -33.38
CA ARG A 44 6.97 -9.90 -34.47
C ARG A 44 7.04 -11.42 -34.37
N PRO A 45 8.20 -12.06 -34.04
CA PRO A 45 8.27 -13.51 -34.02
C PRO A 45 7.30 -14.12 -33.02
N GLU A 46 6.57 -15.14 -33.43
CA GLU A 46 5.61 -15.88 -32.61
C GLU A 46 6.26 -16.43 -31.33
N ALA A 47 7.52 -16.85 -31.43
CA ALA A 47 8.31 -17.35 -30.30
C ALA A 47 8.46 -16.32 -29.18
N GLU A 48 8.55 -15.03 -29.54
CA GLU A 48 8.68 -13.93 -28.58
C GLU A 48 7.36 -13.68 -27.85
N ARG A 49 6.23 -13.70 -28.58
CA ARG A 49 4.89 -13.56 -27.99
C ARG A 49 4.56 -14.74 -27.07
N ALA A 50 4.84 -15.96 -27.51
CA ALA A 50 4.66 -17.18 -26.73
C ALA A 50 5.50 -17.20 -25.45
N ALA A 51 6.60 -16.45 -25.39
CA ALA A 51 7.44 -16.37 -24.19
C ALA A 51 6.75 -15.60 -23.05
N LEU A 52 6.12 -14.46 -23.33
CA LEU A 52 5.35 -13.72 -22.30
C LEU A 52 4.21 -14.58 -21.80
N TRP A 53 3.48 -15.23 -22.69
CA TRP A 53 2.38 -16.12 -22.30
C TRP A 53 2.86 -17.24 -21.38
N ARG A 54 3.96 -17.90 -21.70
CA ARG A 54 4.56 -18.95 -20.84
C ARG A 54 4.99 -18.43 -19.48
N LEU A 55 5.64 -17.26 -19.43
CA LEU A 55 6.04 -16.61 -18.17
C LEU A 55 4.82 -16.20 -17.33
N SER A 56 3.73 -15.79 -17.98
CA SER A 56 2.51 -15.38 -17.31
C SER A 56 1.70 -16.56 -16.75
N GLN A 57 1.95 -17.79 -17.20
CA GLN A 57 1.23 -18.97 -16.68
C GLN A 57 1.52 -19.27 -15.21
N SER A 58 2.67 -18.83 -14.68
CA SER A 58 2.97 -18.95 -13.26
C SER A 58 2.12 -17.99 -12.40
N GLU A 59 1.58 -16.94 -13.01
CA GLU A 59 0.76 -15.95 -12.32
C GLU A 59 -0.70 -16.37 -12.28
N ARG A 60 -1.20 -16.66 -11.09
CA ARG A 60 -2.58 -17.11 -10.88
C ARG A 60 -3.55 -15.95 -10.91
N ALA A 61 -3.95 -15.50 -12.08
CA ALA A 61 -4.93 -14.43 -12.26
C ALA A 61 -6.33 -14.92 -12.68
N GLY A 62 -6.45 -16.15 -13.16
CA GLY A 62 -7.71 -16.78 -13.56
C GLY A 62 -8.48 -17.44 -12.42
N LYS A 63 -9.77 -17.74 -12.64
CA LYS A 63 -10.59 -18.46 -11.67
C LYS A 63 -10.30 -19.96 -11.74
N GLU A 64 -10.03 -20.57 -10.59
CA GLU A 64 -9.66 -21.98 -10.45
C GLU A 64 -10.49 -22.68 -9.36
N PRO A 65 -11.55 -23.43 -9.71
CA PRO A 65 -12.41 -24.09 -8.72
C PRO A 65 -11.69 -25.09 -7.79
N ARG A 66 -10.57 -25.67 -8.23
CA ARG A 66 -9.74 -26.55 -7.36
C ARG A 66 -9.09 -25.73 -6.24
N VAL A 67 -8.57 -24.56 -6.58
CA VAL A 67 -7.99 -23.60 -5.64
C VAL A 67 -9.06 -23.09 -4.67
N ALA A 68 -10.24 -22.73 -5.18
CA ALA A 68 -11.38 -22.30 -4.37
C ALA A 68 -11.75 -23.35 -3.31
N ARG A 69 -11.84 -24.63 -3.70
CA ARG A 69 -12.12 -25.73 -2.79
C ARG A 69 -11.08 -25.85 -1.68
N GLY A 70 -9.81 -25.87 -2.02
CA GLY A 70 -8.73 -25.97 -1.06
C GLY A 70 -8.69 -24.80 -0.08
N CYS A 71 -8.86 -23.55 -0.56
CA CYS A 71 -8.97 -22.37 0.31
C CYS A 71 -10.17 -22.48 1.27
N ARG A 72 -11.31 -23.00 0.80
CA ARG A 72 -12.50 -23.21 1.64
C ARG A 72 -12.26 -24.28 2.73
N GLU A 73 -11.61 -25.39 2.39
CA GLU A 73 -11.26 -26.45 3.34
C GLU A 73 -10.28 -25.95 4.39
N GLU A 74 -9.27 -25.20 4.00
CA GLU A 74 -8.34 -24.56 4.91
C GLU A 74 -9.04 -23.51 5.80
N GLY A 75 -9.95 -22.71 5.23
CA GLY A 75 -10.80 -21.79 5.98
C GLY A 75 -11.64 -22.51 7.04
N ASN A 76 -12.21 -23.69 6.72
CA ASN A 76 -12.95 -24.51 7.67
C ASN A 76 -12.05 -25.04 8.81
N ARG A 77 -10.81 -25.42 8.49
CA ARG A 77 -9.82 -25.87 9.48
C ARG A 77 -9.44 -24.75 10.45
N LEU A 78 -9.15 -23.56 9.92
CA LEU A 78 -8.85 -22.36 10.72
C LEU A 78 -10.05 -21.92 11.57
N PHE A 79 -11.26 -21.96 11.03
CA PHE A 79 -12.48 -21.68 11.77
C PHE A 79 -12.68 -22.65 12.95
N GLY A 80 -12.43 -23.94 12.74
CA GLY A 80 -12.48 -24.95 13.82
C GLY A 80 -11.46 -24.69 14.93
N ARG A 81 -10.32 -24.08 14.61
CA ARG A 81 -9.30 -23.63 15.56
C ARG A 81 -9.58 -22.24 16.16
N ARG A 82 -10.74 -21.64 15.88
CA ARG A 82 -11.16 -20.29 16.29
C ARG A 82 -10.29 -19.15 15.72
N ARG A 83 -9.51 -19.39 14.68
CA ARG A 83 -8.74 -18.38 13.95
C ARG A 83 -9.65 -17.67 12.92
N TYR A 84 -10.61 -16.90 13.41
CA TYR A 84 -11.72 -16.40 12.59
C TYR A 84 -11.27 -15.40 11.52
N ARG A 85 -10.27 -14.54 11.82
CA ARG A 85 -9.73 -13.57 10.85
C ARG A 85 -9.04 -14.29 9.68
N ALA A 86 -8.17 -15.24 9.97
CA ALA A 86 -7.50 -16.05 8.97
C ALA A 86 -8.49 -16.89 8.15
N ALA A 87 -9.52 -17.47 8.79
CA ALA A 87 -10.59 -18.18 8.11
C ALA A 87 -11.35 -17.29 7.12
N ALA A 88 -11.68 -16.04 7.51
CA ALA A 88 -12.38 -15.08 6.65
C ALA A 88 -11.53 -14.73 5.40
N ILE A 89 -10.21 -14.58 5.53
CA ILE A 89 -9.29 -14.35 4.41
C ILE A 89 -9.32 -15.57 3.45
N ARG A 90 -9.19 -16.80 3.97
CA ARG A 90 -9.25 -18.00 3.14
C ARG A 90 -10.60 -18.19 2.43
N TYR A 91 -11.71 -17.86 3.08
CA TYR A 91 -13.02 -17.84 2.42
C TYR A 91 -13.14 -16.74 1.35
N SER A 92 -12.47 -15.60 1.53
CA SER A 92 -12.37 -14.54 0.52
C SER A 92 -11.59 -14.99 -0.70
N GLN A 93 -10.44 -15.65 -0.50
CA GLN A 93 -9.68 -16.28 -1.58
C GLN A 93 -10.51 -17.35 -2.30
N ALA A 94 -11.22 -18.20 -1.56
CA ALA A 94 -12.12 -19.21 -2.14
C ALA A 94 -13.16 -18.55 -3.05
N ALA A 95 -13.87 -17.53 -2.56
CA ALA A 95 -14.88 -16.82 -3.34
C ALA A 95 -14.29 -16.15 -4.60
N SER A 96 -13.02 -15.69 -4.57
CA SER A 96 -12.38 -15.08 -5.74
C SER A 96 -12.02 -16.09 -6.84
N HIS A 97 -11.80 -17.36 -6.49
CA HIS A 97 -11.47 -18.41 -7.44
C HIS A 97 -12.69 -19.20 -7.95
N GLU A 98 -13.88 -19.03 -7.31
CA GLU A 98 -15.11 -19.66 -7.79
C GLU A 98 -15.62 -19.01 -9.09
N LEU A 99 -16.24 -19.85 -9.94
CA LEU A 99 -16.85 -19.37 -11.17
C LEU A 99 -18.13 -18.59 -10.90
N PRO A 100 -18.43 -17.52 -11.65
CA PRO A 100 -19.68 -16.79 -11.52
C PRO A 100 -20.90 -17.66 -11.74
N GLY A 101 -21.94 -17.49 -10.92
CA GLY A 101 -23.19 -18.21 -11.06
C GLY A 101 -23.20 -19.66 -10.52
N THR A 102 -22.10 -20.11 -9.92
CA THR A 102 -22.06 -21.42 -9.26
C THR A 102 -22.57 -21.34 -7.83
N PRO A 103 -23.28 -22.36 -7.31
CA PRO A 103 -23.75 -22.39 -5.92
C PRO A 103 -22.60 -22.36 -4.90
N GLU A 104 -21.42 -22.82 -5.29
CA GLU A 104 -20.22 -22.93 -4.44
C GLU A 104 -19.78 -21.56 -3.90
N ILE A 105 -19.93 -20.48 -4.68
CA ILE A 105 -19.59 -19.13 -4.23
C ILE A 105 -20.49 -18.69 -3.06
N SER A 106 -21.77 -19.12 -3.06
CA SER A 106 -22.71 -18.81 -1.97
C SER A 106 -22.27 -19.47 -0.65
N ILE A 107 -21.68 -20.65 -0.73
CA ILE A 107 -21.13 -21.38 0.44
C ILE A 107 -19.92 -20.61 0.99
N CYS A 108 -19.06 -20.05 0.13
CA CYS A 108 -17.92 -19.24 0.56
C CYS A 108 -18.39 -18.01 1.36
N PHE A 109 -19.39 -17.28 0.87
CA PHE A 109 -19.97 -16.14 1.58
C PHE A 109 -20.65 -16.57 2.90
N ALA A 110 -21.43 -17.66 2.90
CA ALA A 110 -22.06 -18.16 4.10
C ALA A 110 -21.05 -18.60 5.18
N ASN A 111 -19.92 -19.22 4.79
CA ASN A 111 -18.85 -19.58 5.71
C ASN A 111 -18.12 -18.35 6.24
N ARG A 112 -17.83 -17.36 5.36
CA ARG A 112 -17.20 -16.10 5.76
C ARG A 112 -18.09 -15.31 6.71
N SER A 113 -19.39 -15.26 6.49
CA SER A 113 -20.33 -14.64 7.41
C SER A 113 -20.30 -15.25 8.81
N ALA A 114 -20.00 -16.57 8.93
CA ALA A 114 -19.80 -17.20 10.23
C ALA A 114 -18.55 -16.70 10.95
N ALA A 115 -17.45 -16.53 10.23
CA ALA A 115 -16.23 -15.97 10.79
C ALA A 115 -16.41 -14.51 11.21
N LEU A 116 -17.04 -13.70 10.36
CA LEU A 116 -17.35 -12.29 10.64
C LEU A 116 -18.26 -12.12 11.85
N PHE A 117 -19.23 -13.02 12.02
CA PHE A 117 -20.10 -13.04 13.19
C PHE A 117 -19.30 -13.21 14.50
N HIS A 118 -18.36 -14.15 14.51
CA HIS A 118 -17.49 -14.38 15.67
C HIS A 118 -16.50 -13.25 15.95
N LEU A 119 -16.14 -12.49 14.92
CA LEU A 119 -15.34 -11.29 15.04
C LEU A 119 -16.12 -10.04 15.48
N GLY A 120 -17.47 -10.14 15.58
CA GLY A 120 -18.32 -9.02 15.97
C GLY A 120 -18.69 -8.04 14.83
N TYR A 121 -18.31 -8.32 13.59
CA TYR A 121 -18.63 -7.47 12.41
C TYR A 121 -20.03 -7.80 11.88
N PHE A 122 -21.07 -7.40 12.62
CA PHE A 122 -22.45 -7.83 12.36
C PHE A 122 -23.03 -7.26 11.08
N GLU A 123 -22.77 -5.99 10.74
CA GLU A 123 -23.21 -5.37 9.47
C GLU A 123 -22.59 -6.09 8.27
N VAL A 124 -21.29 -6.29 8.29
CA VAL A 124 -20.57 -6.98 7.21
C VAL A 124 -20.99 -8.45 7.10
N CYS A 125 -21.32 -9.07 8.23
CA CYS A 125 -21.91 -10.40 8.26
C CYS A 125 -23.26 -10.44 7.53
N LEU A 126 -24.14 -9.43 7.74
CA LEU A 126 -25.42 -9.32 7.04
C LEU A 126 -25.26 -9.14 5.53
N GLU A 127 -24.25 -8.39 5.09
CA GLU A 127 -23.92 -8.26 3.67
C GLU A 127 -23.54 -9.60 3.05
N ASP A 128 -22.69 -10.38 3.72
CA ASP A 128 -22.30 -11.70 3.23
C ASP A 128 -23.45 -12.72 3.23
N ILE A 129 -24.37 -12.61 4.19
CA ILE A 129 -25.60 -13.41 4.18
C ILE A 129 -26.45 -13.04 2.95
N ALA A 130 -26.63 -11.76 2.66
CA ALA A 130 -27.37 -11.30 1.48
C ALA A 130 -26.70 -11.77 0.17
N ARG A 131 -25.35 -11.72 0.10
CA ARG A 131 -24.58 -12.26 -1.04
C ARG A 131 -24.79 -13.76 -1.18
N ALA A 132 -24.79 -14.53 -0.09
CA ALA A 132 -25.07 -15.96 -0.13
C ALA A 132 -26.49 -16.26 -0.64
N GLU A 133 -27.50 -15.54 -0.14
CA GLU A 133 -28.90 -15.65 -0.58
C GLU A 133 -29.03 -15.35 -2.10
N SER A 134 -28.41 -14.28 -2.58
CA SER A 134 -28.47 -13.85 -3.99
C SER A 134 -27.74 -14.79 -4.96
N HIS A 135 -26.80 -15.60 -4.48
CA HIS A 135 -26.05 -16.58 -5.28
C HIS A 135 -26.62 -18.02 -5.14
N GLY A 136 -27.85 -18.18 -4.68
CA GLY A 136 -28.53 -19.48 -4.64
C GLY A 136 -28.00 -20.41 -3.54
N TYR A 137 -27.89 -19.90 -2.31
CA TYR A 137 -27.50 -20.72 -1.17
C TYR A 137 -28.48 -21.89 -0.96
N PRO A 138 -28.00 -23.14 -0.74
CA PRO A 138 -28.84 -24.31 -0.68
C PRO A 138 -29.94 -24.23 0.38
N ASP A 139 -31.19 -24.49 -0.02
CA ASP A 139 -32.39 -24.37 0.85
C ASP A 139 -32.28 -25.16 2.15
N ARG A 140 -31.72 -26.37 2.10
CA ARG A 140 -31.48 -27.22 3.28
C ARG A 140 -30.59 -26.59 4.35
N LEU A 141 -29.73 -25.64 3.96
CA LEU A 141 -28.80 -24.97 4.86
C LEU A 141 -29.30 -23.58 5.27
N LEU A 142 -30.31 -23.06 4.58
CA LEU A 142 -30.84 -21.71 4.74
C LEU A 142 -31.34 -21.39 6.16
N PRO A 143 -32.00 -22.30 6.91
CA PRO A 143 -32.42 -22.03 8.28
C PRO A 143 -31.25 -21.63 9.20
N LYS A 144 -30.09 -22.27 9.08
CA LYS A 144 -28.90 -21.94 9.86
C LYS A 144 -28.34 -20.53 9.50
N LEU A 145 -28.39 -20.16 8.24
CA LEU A 145 -27.97 -18.85 7.77
C LEU A 145 -28.91 -17.76 8.28
N LEU A 146 -30.21 -17.96 8.17
CA LEU A 146 -31.23 -17.01 8.64
C LEU A 146 -31.23 -16.83 10.17
N LEU A 147 -30.94 -17.87 10.95
CA LEU A 147 -30.75 -17.74 12.41
C LEU A 147 -29.57 -16.84 12.74
N ARG A 148 -28.47 -16.92 11.99
CA ARG A 148 -27.33 -16.01 12.12
C ARG A 148 -27.74 -14.58 11.75
N LYS A 149 -28.52 -14.41 10.65
CA LYS A 149 -29.07 -13.10 10.24
C LYS A 149 -29.88 -12.47 11.37
N ALA A 150 -30.80 -13.23 11.97
CA ALA A 150 -31.62 -12.76 13.10
C ALA A 150 -30.76 -12.38 14.32
N GLU A 151 -29.72 -13.16 14.62
CA GLU A 151 -28.79 -12.87 15.72
C GLU A 151 -27.95 -11.61 15.47
N CYS A 152 -27.48 -11.37 14.24
CA CYS A 152 -26.81 -10.12 13.86
C CYS A 152 -27.76 -8.92 14.05
N LEU A 153 -29.00 -9.02 13.53
CA LEU A 153 -30.01 -7.96 13.66
C LEU A 153 -30.32 -7.65 15.13
N LEU A 154 -30.43 -8.69 15.97
CA LEU A 154 -30.62 -8.53 17.42
C LEU A 154 -29.44 -7.83 18.10
N ARG A 155 -28.19 -8.11 17.67
CA ARG A 155 -26.99 -7.44 18.18
C ARG A 155 -26.93 -5.96 17.78
N LEU A 156 -27.46 -5.64 16.60
CA LEU A 156 -27.54 -4.28 16.05
C LEU A 156 -28.78 -3.50 16.54
N GLY A 157 -29.61 -4.09 17.45
CA GLY A 157 -30.82 -3.44 17.95
C GLY A 157 -32.01 -3.40 16.97
N ARG A 158 -31.90 -4.05 15.81
CA ARG A 158 -32.94 -4.09 14.76
C ARG A 158 -33.94 -5.20 15.06
N LEU A 159 -34.76 -4.99 16.14
CA LEU A 159 -35.59 -6.02 16.73
C LEU A 159 -36.73 -6.47 15.79
N ARG A 160 -37.40 -5.55 15.08
CA ARG A 160 -38.46 -5.86 14.12
C ARG A 160 -37.97 -6.75 12.99
N ASP A 161 -36.86 -6.34 12.36
CA ASP A 161 -36.23 -7.11 11.27
C ASP A 161 -35.80 -8.51 11.74
N ALA A 162 -35.32 -8.62 12.98
CA ALA A 162 -34.96 -9.91 13.58
C ALA A 162 -36.17 -10.80 13.77
N ALA A 163 -37.31 -10.26 14.23
CA ALA A 163 -38.55 -11.00 14.40
C ALA A 163 -39.12 -11.51 13.06
N ASP A 164 -39.10 -10.69 12.02
CA ASP A 164 -39.52 -11.06 10.66
C ASP A 164 -38.69 -12.22 10.09
N VAL A 165 -37.35 -12.15 10.24
CA VAL A 165 -36.46 -13.23 9.83
C VAL A 165 -36.72 -14.50 10.59
N LEU A 166 -36.98 -14.47 11.92
CA LEU A 166 -37.31 -15.65 12.71
C LEU A 166 -38.68 -16.26 12.30
N GLY A 167 -39.66 -15.43 11.90
CA GLY A 167 -40.92 -15.89 11.33
C GLY A 167 -40.71 -16.65 9.99
N ALA A 168 -39.80 -16.17 9.16
CA ALA A 168 -39.44 -16.86 7.91
C ALA A 168 -38.74 -18.20 8.19
N VAL A 169 -37.85 -18.28 9.21
CA VAL A 169 -37.18 -19.52 9.62
C VAL A 169 -38.21 -20.55 10.09
N GLU A 170 -39.19 -20.13 10.91
CA GLU A 170 -40.24 -21.02 11.44
C GLU A 170 -41.07 -21.64 10.33
N LYS A 171 -41.48 -20.84 9.33
CA LYS A 171 -42.21 -21.33 8.15
C LYS A 171 -41.40 -22.37 7.35
N LYS A 172 -40.11 -22.13 7.17
CA LYS A 172 -39.22 -23.07 6.43
C LYS A 172 -39.04 -24.41 7.18
N ILE A 173 -38.82 -24.36 8.48
CA ILE A 173 -38.65 -25.58 9.30
C ILE A 173 -39.98 -26.38 9.37
N ALA A 174 -41.12 -25.72 9.37
CA ALA A 174 -42.44 -26.37 9.41
C ALA A 174 -42.78 -27.13 8.10
N VAL A 175 -42.27 -26.68 6.96
CA VAL A 175 -42.49 -27.31 5.65
C VAL A 175 -41.73 -28.66 5.50
N ASP A 176 -40.58 -28.80 6.16
CA ASP A 176 -39.76 -30.04 6.11
C ASP A 176 -40.25 -31.15 7.07
N GLY A 177 -41.49 -31.08 7.52
CA GLY A 177 -42.12 -32.02 8.49
C GLY A 177 -41.83 -33.48 8.18
N ILE A 178 -41.33 -34.13 9.19
CA ILE A 178 -41.41 -35.56 9.63
C ILE A 178 -40.04 -35.91 10.31
N THR A 179 -40.16 -36.23 11.61
CA THR A 179 -39.06 -36.71 12.50
C THR A 179 -37.83 -35.78 12.61
N ALA A 180 -37.86 -34.92 13.64
CA ALA A 180 -36.79 -33.97 13.93
C ALA A 180 -35.43 -34.65 14.11
N SER A 181 -34.55 -34.48 13.13
CA SER A 181 -33.16 -34.88 13.28
C SER A 181 -32.51 -34.11 14.44
N PRO A 182 -31.45 -34.61 15.11
CA PRO A 182 -30.76 -33.87 16.17
C PRO A 182 -30.32 -32.46 15.75
N THR A 183 -30.10 -32.24 14.46
CA THR A 183 -29.75 -30.95 13.88
C THR A 183 -30.94 -30.00 13.83
N GLN A 184 -32.11 -30.47 13.45
CA GLN A 184 -33.36 -29.70 13.45
C GLN A 184 -33.77 -29.28 14.87
N GLN A 185 -33.61 -30.22 15.82
CA GLN A 185 -33.90 -29.92 17.22
C GLN A 185 -33.07 -28.77 17.78
N ARG A 186 -31.74 -28.78 17.48
CA ARG A 186 -30.84 -27.65 17.85
C ARG A 186 -31.24 -26.33 17.18
N LEU A 187 -31.70 -26.36 15.92
CA LEU A 187 -32.18 -25.14 15.24
C LEU A 187 -33.44 -24.59 15.87
N LEU A 188 -34.40 -25.46 16.27
CA LEU A 188 -35.63 -25.07 16.97
C LEU A 188 -35.34 -24.51 18.36
N GLU A 189 -34.40 -25.12 19.09
CA GLU A 189 -33.98 -24.60 20.40
C GLU A 189 -33.35 -23.20 20.25
N LYS A 190 -32.48 -22.99 19.24
CA LYS A 190 -31.90 -21.67 18.99
C LYS A 190 -32.93 -20.64 18.54
N LEU A 191 -33.87 -21.03 17.70
CA LEU A 191 -35.01 -20.19 17.29
C LEU A 191 -35.82 -19.71 18.52
N SER A 192 -36.16 -20.65 19.43
CA SER A 192 -36.89 -20.34 20.67
C SER A 192 -36.09 -19.37 21.56
N GLN A 193 -34.81 -19.63 21.76
CA GLN A 193 -33.93 -18.75 22.55
C GLN A 193 -33.88 -17.32 21.97
N LEU A 194 -33.76 -17.17 20.65
CA LEU A 194 -33.69 -15.85 20.00
C LEU A 194 -35.04 -15.12 20.12
N LYS A 195 -36.17 -15.82 20.00
CA LYS A 195 -37.51 -15.22 20.23
C LYS A 195 -37.66 -14.70 21.65
N VAL A 196 -37.17 -15.44 22.67
CA VAL A 196 -37.18 -14.99 24.07
C VAL A 196 -36.35 -13.71 24.22
N LYS A 197 -35.12 -13.70 23.70
CA LYS A 197 -34.24 -12.52 23.76
C LYS A 197 -34.82 -11.27 23.08
N ILE A 198 -35.57 -11.42 21.99
CA ILE A 198 -36.26 -10.29 21.34
C ILE A 198 -37.31 -9.73 22.30
N ARG A 199 -38.19 -10.60 22.87
CA ARG A 199 -39.22 -10.17 23.81
C ARG A 199 -38.66 -9.50 25.07
N GLU A 200 -37.56 -10.03 25.61
CA GLU A 200 -36.87 -9.41 26.74
C GLU A 200 -36.39 -7.99 26.40
N LYS A 201 -35.77 -7.80 25.24
CA LYS A 201 -35.30 -6.49 24.77
C LYS A 201 -36.43 -5.54 24.41
N GLU A 202 -37.53 -6.02 23.86
CA GLU A 202 -38.74 -5.22 23.60
C GLU A 202 -39.37 -4.72 24.90
N ASN A 203 -39.37 -5.55 25.93
CA ASN A 203 -39.91 -5.19 27.27
C ASN A 203 -38.97 -4.25 28.07
N CYS A 204 -37.66 -4.24 27.75
CA CYS A 204 -36.68 -3.37 28.39
C CYS A 204 -36.39 -2.07 27.61
N ALA A 205 -37.00 -1.88 26.44
CA ALA A 205 -36.79 -0.70 25.62
C ALA A 205 -37.50 0.51 26.22
N GLU A 206 -36.74 1.38 26.90
CA GLU A 206 -37.14 2.78 27.07
C GLU A 206 -37.23 3.43 25.68
N PRO A 207 -38.10 4.44 25.48
CA PRO A 207 -38.30 5.06 24.17
C PRO A 207 -36.98 5.58 23.66
N ALA A 208 -36.60 5.11 22.46
CA ALA A 208 -35.38 5.41 21.82
C ALA A 208 -35.10 6.92 21.83
N GLN A 209 -34.10 7.34 22.56
CA GLN A 209 -33.38 8.59 22.26
C GLN A 209 -32.82 8.44 20.87
N GLU A 210 -33.28 9.31 19.96
CA GLU A 210 -32.76 9.45 18.61
C GLU A 210 -31.25 9.35 18.64
N ALA A 211 -30.71 8.39 17.87
CA ALA A 211 -29.27 8.20 17.70
C ALA A 211 -28.67 9.57 17.42
N ARG A 212 -27.80 9.99 18.31
CA ARG A 212 -26.99 11.21 18.14
C ARG A 212 -26.35 11.14 16.77
N GLY A 213 -26.73 12.15 16.00
CA GLY A 213 -26.37 12.31 14.61
C GLY A 213 -24.88 12.10 14.34
N ASP A 214 -24.62 11.72 13.11
CA ASP A 214 -23.32 11.80 12.48
C ASP A 214 -22.49 12.90 13.13
N VAL A 215 -21.39 12.49 13.75
CA VAL A 215 -20.32 13.42 14.09
C VAL A 215 -19.94 14.05 12.76
N GLN A 216 -20.51 15.23 12.49
CA GLN A 216 -20.12 16.04 11.36
C GLN A 216 -18.61 16.08 11.38
N ARG A 217 -18.01 15.37 10.43
CA ARG A 217 -16.59 15.53 10.10
C ARG A 217 -16.40 17.02 9.87
N GLN A 218 -15.90 17.73 10.87
CA GLN A 218 -15.42 19.10 10.67
C GLN A 218 -14.35 19.00 9.60
N SER A 219 -14.74 19.29 8.36
CA SER A 219 -13.79 19.53 7.29
C SER A 219 -12.89 20.66 7.78
N GLU A 220 -11.58 20.39 7.90
CA GLU A 220 -10.62 21.49 8.09
C GLU A 220 -10.93 22.53 7.01
N ILE A 221 -11.50 23.66 7.43
CA ILE A 221 -11.79 24.78 6.53
C ILE A 221 -10.44 25.40 6.27
N TRP A 222 -9.95 25.24 5.07
CA TRP A 222 -8.76 25.91 4.58
C TRP A 222 -9.10 26.66 3.28
N GLU A 223 -8.48 27.80 3.07
CA GLU A 223 -8.62 28.53 1.81
C GLU A 223 -7.78 27.83 0.74
N GLU A 224 -8.43 27.43 -0.36
CA GLU A 224 -7.76 26.78 -1.49
C GLU A 224 -7.01 27.83 -2.34
N ASN A 225 -5.89 27.43 -2.91
CA ASN A 225 -5.08 28.24 -3.80
C ASN A 225 -5.80 28.40 -5.17
N ASP A 226 -5.83 29.62 -5.69
CA ASP A 226 -6.48 29.93 -6.96
C ASP A 226 -5.77 29.30 -8.17
N SER A 227 -4.45 29.13 -8.09
CA SER A 227 -3.60 28.65 -9.19
C SER A 227 -3.37 27.15 -9.17
N VAL A 228 -3.50 26.48 -8.01
CA VAL A 228 -3.24 25.05 -7.83
C VAL A 228 -4.36 24.42 -7.03
N SER A 229 -5.05 23.45 -7.63
CA SER A 229 -6.16 22.75 -6.98
C SER A 229 -5.65 21.83 -5.87
N GLY A 230 -6.38 21.78 -4.75
CA GLY A 230 -6.06 20.95 -3.61
C GLY A 230 -4.87 21.45 -2.77
N VAL A 231 -4.39 22.66 -2.98
CA VAL A 231 -3.29 23.31 -2.26
C VAL A 231 -3.80 24.50 -1.45
N SER A 232 -3.25 24.73 -0.26
CA SER A 232 -3.58 25.86 0.60
C SER A 232 -3.17 27.19 -0.03
N SER A 233 -3.96 28.25 0.20
CA SER A 233 -3.64 29.65 -0.17
C SER A 233 -2.33 30.14 0.44
N SER A 234 -1.82 29.47 1.49
CA SER A 234 -0.52 29.75 2.10
C SER A 234 0.69 29.36 1.24
N LEU A 235 0.47 28.73 0.08
CA LEU A 235 1.51 28.29 -0.85
C LEU A 235 1.39 29.02 -2.19
N SER A 236 2.48 29.14 -2.92
CA SER A 236 2.52 29.64 -4.30
C SER A 236 3.32 28.71 -5.21
N LEU A 237 2.82 28.50 -6.44
CA LEU A 237 3.54 27.74 -7.47
C LEU A 237 4.59 28.64 -8.10
N ARG A 238 5.82 28.13 -8.16
CA ARG A 238 6.97 28.79 -8.80
C ARG A 238 7.56 27.87 -9.87
N PHE A 239 8.22 28.47 -10.85
CA PHE A 239 8.95 27.76 -11.88
C PHE A 239 10.24 28.50 -12.21
N ASN A 240 11.37 27.76 -12.21
CA ASN A 240 12.64 28.24 -12.72
C ASN A 240 13.44 27.09 -13.35
N THR A 241 14.52 27.42 -14.04
CA THR A 241 15.35 26.42 -14.76
C THR A 241 16.16 25.50 -13.85
N GLU A 242 16.51 25.96 -12.64
CA GLU A 242 17.32 25.21 -11.69
C GLU A 242 16.50 24.16 -10.94
N ARG A 243 15.29 24.53 -10.45
CA ARG A 243 14.45 23.73 -9.58
C ARG A 243 13.22 23.16 -10.27
N GLY A 244 12.92 23.60 -11.48
CA GLY A 244 11.69 23.27 -12.17
C GLY A 244 10.46 23.86 -11.47
N ARG A 245 9.34 23.16 -11.55
CA ARG A 245 8.10 23.50 -10.83
C ARG A 245 8.24 23.15 -9.35
N HIS A 246 7.91 24.08 -8.47
CA HIS A 246 7.98 23.86 -7.03
C HIS A 246 7.01 24.76 -6.27
N LEU A 247 6.70 24.38 -5.02
CA LEU A 247 5.84 25.13 -4.12
C LEU A 247 6.66 25.87 -3.06
N VAL A 248 6.29 27.14 -2.82
CA VAL A 248 6.94 28.03 -1.86
C VAL A 248 5.90 28.57 -0.89
N ALA A 249 6.23 28.72 0.39
CA ALA A 249 5.38 29.35 1.38
C ALA A 249 5.18 30.84 1.05
N SER A 250 3.93 31.30 0.91
CA SER A 250 3.57 32.70 0.69
C SER A 250 3.40 33.49 2.00
N GLN A 251 3.31 32.81 3.12
CA GLN A 251 3.21 33.30 4.50
C GLN A 251 3.85 32.32 5.47
N ASP A 252 4.02 32.71 6.74
CA ASP A 252 4.53 31.81 7.75
C ASP A 252 3.53 30.65 8.00
N ILE A 253 4.05 29.44 8.05
CA ILE A 253 3.28 28.20 8.23
C ILE A 253 3.63 27.58 9.58
N VAL A 254 2.60 27.23 10.36
CA VAL A 254 2.79 26.59 11.66
C VAL A 254 2.89 25.07 11.54
N ARG A 255 3.58 24.42 12.50
CA ARG A 255 3.66 22.97 12.56
C ARG A 255 2.26 22.33 12.65
N GLY A 256 2.02 21.26 11.89
CA GLY A 256 0.74 20.54 11.82
C GLY A 256 -0.26 21.11 10.82
N GLN A 257 -0.02 22.29 10.28
CA GLN A 257 -0.91 22.92 9.28
C GLN A 257 -0.99 22.05 8.02
N SER A 258 -2.22 21.80 7.54
CA SER A 258 -2.47 21.11 6.27
C SER A 258 -2.13 22.03 5.10
N LEU A 259 -1.35 21.52 4.14
CA LEU A 259 -0.80 22.28 3.01
C LEU A 259 -1.34 21.81 1.66
N LEU A 260 -1.60 20.51 1.53
CA LEU A 260 -2.04 19.91 0.27
C LEU A 260 -2.89 18.68 0.56
N LYS A 261 -3.99 18.53 -0.21
CA LYS A 261 -4.83 17.32 -0.26
C LYS A 261 -5.05 16.95 -1.72
N GLU A 262 -4.68 15.74 -2.10
CA GLU A 262 -4.81 15.29 -3.49
C GLU A 262 -5.28 13.85 -3.55
N GLU A 263 -6.27 13.58 -4.40
CA GLU A 263 -6.65 12.23 -4.78
C GLU A 263 -5.73 11.77 -5.92
N ALA A 264 -5.22 10.55 -5.84
CA ALA A 264 -4.36 10.00 -6.90
C ALA A 264 -5.06 10.06 -8.26
N PHE A 265 -4.39 10.57 -9.28
CA PHE A 265 -4.89 10.46 -10.66
C PHE A 265 -5.05 9.00 -11.06
N VAL A 266 -4.07 8.19 -10.71
CA VAL A 266 -4.06 6.75 -10.89
C VAL A 266 -3.33 6.08 -9.74
N SER A 267 -3.81 4.93 -9.30
CA SER A 267 -3.11 4.06 -8.35
C SER A 267 -3.29 2.60 -8.74
N VAL A 268 -2.25 1.81 -8.53
CA VAL A 268 -2.27 0.35 -8.73
C VAL A 268 -1.71 -0.32 -7.50
N LEU A 269 -2.47 -1.26 -6.95
CA LEU A 269 -2.10 -2.06 -5.79
C LEU A 269 -0.84 -2.89 -6.11
N CYS A 270 0.17 -2.82 -5.24
CA CYS A 270 1.35 -3.67 -5.32
C CYS A 270 1.03 -5.05 -4.70
N PRO A 271 1.48 -6.14 -5.29
CA PRO A 271 1.24 -7.48 -4.72
C PRO A 271 1.73 -7.62 -3.28
N GLY A 272 2.84 -6.95 -2.93
CA GLY A 272 3.45 -7.04 -1.61
C GLY A 272 4.24 -8.33 -1.39
N GLU A 273 4.67 -8.53 -0.15
CA GLU A 273 5.30 -9.77 0.28
C GLU A 273 4.21 -10.77 0.70
N SER A 274 4.54 -12.06 0.64
CA SER A 274 3.69 -13.11 1.18
C SER A 274 3.57 -12.98 2.70
N LEU A 275 2.34 -13.00 3.19
CA LEU A 275 2.03 -13.00 4.61
C LEU A 275 1.66 -14.43 5.03
N LEU A 276 2.32 -14.90 6.08
CA LEU A 276 2.02 -16.20 6.67
C LEU A 276 0.76 -16.11 7.54
N LEU A 277 -0.17 -17.03 7.34
CA LEU A 277 -1.30 -17.19 8.27
C LEU A 277 -0.86 -18.01 9.48
N PRO A 278 -1.31 -17.67 10.70
CA PRO A 278 -1.05 -18.49 11.88
C PRO A 278 -1.63 -19.89 11.70
N ASP A 279 -0.90 -20.91 12.16
CA ASP A 279 -1.30 -22.32 12.07
C ASP A 279 -1.55 -22.87 10.65
N SER A 280 -1.08 -22.23 9.60
CA SER A 280 -1.01 -22.85 8.27
C SER A 280 0.02 -23.97 8.35
N GLY A 281 -0.42 -25.21 8.57
CA GLY A 281 0.43 -26.39 8.41
C GLY A 281 0.96 -26.47 6.98
N GLU A 282 1.90 -27.37 6.72
CA GLU A 282 2.31 -27.74 5.35
C GLU A 282 1.09 -28.24 4.56
N THR A 283 0.23 -27.30 4.13
CA THR A 283 -0.90 -27.62 3.28
C THR A 283 -0.41 -27.65 1.83
N ALA A 284 -0.93 -28.59 1.07
CA ALA A 284 -0.66 -28.75 -0.36
C ALA A 284 -1.12 -27.56 -1.23
N LEU A 285 -1.56 -26.45 -0.63
CA LEU A 285 -1.98 -25.22 -1.27
C LEU A 285 -0.86 -24.21 -1.17
N ASP A 286 -0.15 -24.08 -2.27
CA ASP A 286 0.87 -23.06 -2.50
C ASP A 286 0.20 -21.71 -2.85
N ILE A 287 -0.63 -21.17 -1.94
CA ILE A 287 -1.34 -19.91 -2.10
C ILE A 287 -1.10 -19.01 -0.91
N ASP A 288 -0.31 -17.99 -1.18
CA ASP A 288 0.02 -16.96 -0.22
C ASP A 288 -1.12 -15.98 0.00
N VAL A 289 -1.12 -15.34 1.15
CA VAL A 289 -1.90 -14.13 1.41
C VAL A 289 -1.03 -12.93 1.07
N THR A 290 -1.52 -12.08 0.20
CA THR A 290 -0.80 -10.88 -0.25
C THR A 290 -1.65 -9.62 -0.08
N ASN A 291 -1.11 -8.47 -0.39
CA ASN A 291 -1.88 -7.22 -0.40
C ASN A 291 -3.16 -7.32 -1.25
N ALA A 292 -3.13 -8.13 -2.32
CA ALA A 292 -4.29 -8.35 -3.19
C ALA A 292 -5.48 -9.01 -2.46
N ASP A 293 -5.24 -9.69 -1.35
CA ASP A 293 -6.28 -10.30 -0.52
C ASP A 293 -6.78 -9.37 0.58
N LEU A 294 -5.97 -8.41 0.98
CA LEU A 294 -6.20 -7.57 2.16
C LEU A 294 -6.72 -6.17 1.84
N TYR A 295 -6.55 -5.69 0.59
CA TYR A 295 -6.91 -4.32 0.22
C TYR A 295 -7.74 -4.24 -1.06
N CYS A 296 -8.63 -3.25 -1.10
CA CYS A 296 -9.48 -2.98 -2.25
C CYS A 296 -8.66 -2.48 -3.45
N HIS A 297 -8.78 -3.11 -4.61
CA HIS A 297 -8.04 -2.76 -5.83
C HIS A 297 -8.42 -1.40 -6.43
N ARG A 298 -9.50 -0.76 -5.93
CA ARG A 298 -9.91 0.58 -6.37
C ARG A 298 -9.56 1.67 -5.36
N CYS A 299 -10.01 1.54 -4.11
CA CYS A 299 -9.88 2.59 -3.10
C CYS A 299 -8.80 2.32 -2.04
N LEU A 300 -8.08 1.21 -2.15
CA LEU A 300 -7.00 0.79 -1.24
C LEU A 300 -7.39 0.64 0.24
N ARG A 301 -8.68 0.68 0.57
CA ARG A 301 -9.15 0.39 1.94
C ARG A 301 -8.96 -1.08 2.28
N GLN A 302 -8.68 -1.35 3.53
CA GLN A 302 -8.57 -2.72 4.04
C GLN A 302 -9.88 -3.49 3.85
N LEU A 303 -9.78 -4.77 3.49
CA LEU A 303 -10.91 -5.65 3.22
C LEU A 303 -11.23 -6.50 4.44
N LEU A 304 -12.46 -6.40 4.93
CA LEU A 304 -13.05 -7.34 5.88
C LEU A 304 -13.78 -8.48 5.16
N ALA A 305 -14.56 -8.13 4.13
CA ALA A 305 -15.32 -9.05 3.31
C ALA A 305 -15.28 -8.62 1.85
N SER A 306 -14.36 -9.17 1.09
CA SER A 306 -14.14 -8.76 -0.30
C SER A 306 -15.29 -9.17 -1.22
N VAL A 307 -15.58 -8.30 -2.21
CA VAL A 307 -16.37 -8.60 -3.40
C VAL A 307 -15.39 -8.98 -4.51
N PRO A 308 -15.39 -10.24 -4.98
CA PRO A 308 -14.46 -10.67 -6.04
C PRO A 308 -14.89 -10.13 -7.39
N CYS A 309 -13.92 -9.91 -8.30
CA CYS A 309 -14.21 -9.68 -9.70
C CYS A 309 -14.94 -10.90 -10.32
N ARG A 310 -15.82 -10.65 -11.27
CA ARG A 310 -16.54 -11.74 -11.98
C ARG A 310 -15.64 -12.52 -12.94
N GLY A 311 -14.63 -11.87 -13.56
CA GLY A 311 -13.79 -12.46 -14.58
C GLY A 311 -12.45 -13.00 -14.10
N CYS A 312 -11.80 -12.38 -13.11
CA CYS A 312 -10.49 -12.78 -12.61
C CYS A 312 -10.50 -13.12 -11.11
N SER A 313 -9.41 -13.73 -10.62
CA SER A 313 -9.25 -14.06 -9.20
C SER A 313 -8.42 -13.03 -8.43
N TYR A 314 -7.64 -12.18 -9.12
CA TYR A 314 -6.72 -11.27 -8.45
C TYR A 314 -7.39 -9.99 -7.95
N ALA A 315 -8.38 -9.43 -8.69
CA ALA A 315 -9.01 -8.18 -8.30
C ALA A 315 -10.16 -8.40 -7.30
N LYS A 316 -10.06 -7.70 -6.17
CA LYS A 316 -11.02 -7.76 -5.06
C LYS A 316 -11.38 -6.34 -4.61
N TYR A 317 -12.62 -6.13 -4.20
CA TYR A 317 -13.16 -4.82 -3.88
C TYR A 317 -13.84 -4.81 -2.51
N CYS A 318 -13.93 -3.64 -1.88
CA CYS A 318 -14.62 -3.51 -0.59
C CYS A 318 -16.15 -3.51 -0.72
N SER A 319 -16.68 -3.19 -1.90
CA SER A 319 -18.12 -3.13 -2.17
C SER A 319 -18.41 -3.38 -3.65
N GLN A 320 -19.68 -3.66 -3.96
CA GLN A 320 -20.13 -3.77 -5.34
C GLN A 320 -19.94 -2.46 -6.11
N ALA A 321 -20.19 -1.30 -5.48
CA ALA A 321 -19.96 0.02 -6.08
C ALA A 321 -18.48 0.23 -6.48
N CYS A 322 -17.52 -0.24 -5.67
CA CYS A 322 -16.11 -0.20 -6.06
C CYS A 322 -15.79 -1.14 -7.23
N ALA A 323 -16.42 -2.32 -7.28
CA ALA A 323 -16.24 -3.27 -8.37
C ALA A 323 -16.79 -2.72 -9.69
N ASP A 324 -18.01 -2.18 -9.66
CA ASP A 324 -18.69 -1.62 -10.84
C ASP A 324 -17.94 -0.40 -11.37
N ALA A 325 -17.57 0.53 -10.51
CA ALA A 325 -16.80 1.72 -10.91
C ALA A 325 -15.39 1.38 -11.45
N ALA A 326 -14.74 0.33 -10.95
CA ALA A 326 -13.47 -0.14 -11.51
C ALA A 326 -13.70 -0.79 -12.88
N TRP A 327 -14.75 -1.59 -13.02
CA TRP A 327 -15.10 -2.26 -14.27
C TRP A 327 -15.37 -1.26 -15.39
N GLU A 328 -16.17 -0.25 -15.13
CA GLU A 328 -16.52 0.78 -16.11
C GLU A 328 -15.33 1.60 -16.57
N ARG A 329 -14.44 1.95 -15.63
CA ARG A 329 -13.36 2.91 -15.90
C ARG A 329 -12.09 2.27 -16.47
N TYR A 330 -11.72 1.05 -16.06
CA TYR A 330 -10.44 0.46 -16.45
C TYR A 330 -10.39 -1.08 -16.36
N HIS A 331 -11.03 -1.70 -15.34
CA HIS A 331 -10.79 -3.11 -15.07
C HIS A 331 -11.33 -4.03 -16.15
N ARG A 332 -12.32 -3.62 -16.93
CA ARG A 332 -12.82 -4.37 -18.10
C ARG A 332 -11.69 -4.69 -19.10
N ALA A 333 -10.77 -3.75 -19.32
CA ALA A 333 -9.60 -3.98 -20.16
C ALA A 333 -8.50 -4.78 -19.43
N GLU A 334 -8.28 -4.52 -18.14
CA GLU A 334 -7.24 -5.17 -17.34
C GLU A 334 -7.58 -6.62 -16.95
N CYS A 335 -8.86 -6.96 -16.85
CA CYS A 335 -9.32 -8.23 -16.28
C CYS A 335 -8.73 -9.47 -16.98
N ALA A 336 -8.69 -9.46 -18.31
CA ALA A 336 -8.11 -10.53 -19.11
C ALA A 336 -6.57 -10.49 -19.15
N LEU A 337 -5.97 -9.36 -18.78
CA LEU A 337 -4.52 -9.11 -18.82
C LEU A 337 -3.85 -9.28 -17.46
N GLY A 338 -4.55 -9.78 -16.45
CA GLY A 338 -4.03 -9.85 -15.08
C GLY A 338 -2.67 -10.53 -14.98
N ALA A 339 -2.51 -11.71 -15.54
CA ALA A 339 -1.26 -12.46 -15.51
C ALA A 339 -0.11 -11.76 -16.29
N PRO A 340 -0.29 -11.28 -17.55
CA PRO A 340 0.68 -10.43 -18.21
C PRO A 340 1.07 -9.19 -17.43
N LEU A 341 0.11 -8.47 -16.81
CA LEU A 341 0.39 -7.26 -16.04
C LEU A 341 1.22 -7.55 -14.78
N LEU A 342 0.99 -8.66 -14.09
CA LEU A 342 1.81 -9.11 -12.97
C LEU A 342 3.25 -9.43 -13.43
N THR A 343 3.39 -10.10 -14.57
CA THR A 343 4.70 -10.46 -15.16
C THR A 343 5.50 -9.24 -15.61
N LEU A 344 4.83 -8.26 -16.27
CA LEU A 344 5.47 -7.07 -16.84
C LEU A 344 5.75 -5.97 -15.79
N GLY A 345 5.23 -6.12 -14.59
CA GLY A 345 5.51 -5.27 -13.44
C GLY A 345 4.60 -4.05 -13.31
N ILE A 346 4.69 -3.45 -12.12
CA ILE A 346 3.74 -2.42 -11.67
C ILE A 346 3.76 -1.15 -12.53
N PHE A 347 4.91 -0.76 -13.09
CA PHE A 347 5.00 0.45 -13.90
C PHE A 347 4.24 0.32 -15.23
N CYS A 348 4.31 -0.86 -15.87
CA CYS A 348 3.51 -1.14 -17.07
C CYS A 348 2.01 -1.11 -16.76
N HIS A 349 1.60 -1.65 -15.61
CA HIS A 349 0.21 -1.63 -15.16
C HIS A 349 -0.29 -0.20 -14.86
N VAL A 350 0.51 0.60 -14.14
CA VAL A 350 0.17 2.02 -13.87
C VAL A 350 0.05 2.79 -15.18
N ALA A 351 0.98 2.60 -16.12
CA ALA A 351 0.95 3.27 -17.43
C ALA A 351 -0.31 2.90 -18.23
N LEU A 352 -0.68 1.63 -18.29
CA LEU A 352 -1.93 1.19 -18.93
C LEU A 352 -3.16 1.84 -18.26
N ARG A 353 -3.26 1.76 -16.93
CA ARG A 353 -4.39 2.35 -16.21
C ARG A 353 -4.45 3.87 -16.38
N THR A 354 -3.31 4.54 -16.50
CA THR A 354 -3.24 5.98 -16.75
C THR A 354 -3.92 6.34 -18.07
N VAL A 355 -3.62 5.63 -19.16
CA VAL A 355 -4.24 5.89 -20.48
C VAL A 355 -5.71 5.49 -20.50
N LEU A 356 -6.10 4.41 -19.81
CA LEU A 356 -7.51 4.01 -19.68
C LEU A 356 -8.35 5.08 -18.94
N LEU A 357 -7.82 5.65 -17.86
CA LEU A 357 -8.49 6.70 -17.08
C LEU A 357 -8.58 8.02 -17.83
N ALA A 358 -7.55 8.35 -18.62
CA ALA A 358 -7.53 9.55 -19.45
C ALA A 358 -8.54 9.47 -20.62
N GLY A 359 -8.70 8.27 -21.18
CA GLY A 359 -9.48 8.05 -22.40
C GLY A 359 -8.70 8.39 -23.66
N PHE A 360 -8.97 7.66 -24.75
CA PHE A 360 -8.19 7.73 -25.98
C PHE A 360 -8.16 9.12 -26.61
N ALA A 361 -9.27 9.85 -26.64
CA ALA A 361 -9.35 11.19 -27.22
C ALA A 361 -8.35 12.17 -26.59
N GLU A 362 -8.25 12.15 -25.25
CA GLU A 362 -7.31 13.01 -24.52
C GLU A 362 -5.87 12.56 -24.70
N VAL A 363 -5.63 11.23 -24.72
CA VAL A 363 -4.32 10.65 -24.99
C VAL A 363 -3.82 11.04 -26.38
N SER A 364 -4.64 10.86 -27.42
CA SER A 364 -4.31 11.24 -28.80
C SER A 364 -4.00 12.73 -28.91
N ARG A 365 -4.85 13.57 -28.33
CA ARG A 365 -4.65 15.02 -28.31
C ARG A 365 -3.29 15.42 -27.71
N MET A 366 -2.92 14.81 -26.58
CA MET A 366 -1.66 15.13 -25.91
C MET A 366 -0.42 14.61 -26.67
N VAL A 367 -0.51 13.41 -27.23
CA VAL A 367 0.56 12.81 -28.05
C VAL A 367 0.76 13.61 -29.34
N GLU A 368 -0.32 13.97 -30.05
CA GLU A 368 -0.25 14.78 -31.27
C GLU A 368 0.33 16.18 -31.00
N ARG A 369 -0.08 16.82 -29.92
CA ARG A 369 0.48 18.11 -29.48
C ARG A 369 1.99 18.02 -29.22
N SER A 370 2.46 16.91 -28.62
CA SER A 370 3.89 16.71 -28.39
C SER A 370 4.70 16.44 -29.66
N ARG A 371 4.06 15.90 -30.73
CA ARG A 371 4.69 15.66 -32.05
C ARG A 371 4.69 16.90 -32.94
N GLY A 372 3.69 17.81 -32.79
CA GLY A 372 3.50 18.97 -33.65
C GLY A 372 4.51 20.09 -33.48
N GLY A 373 5.55 19.85 -32.68
CA GLY A 373 6.73 20.70 -32.60
C GLY A 373 6.47 22.12 -32.17
N ASP A 374 6.02 22.32 -30.98
CA ASP A 374 6.41 23.52 -30.23
C ASP A 374 7.80 23.22 -29.59
N GLU A 375 8.80 22.93 -30.43
CA GLU A 375 10.21 22.70 -30.05
C GLU A 375 10.79 23.87 -29.23
N GLY A 376 10.11 25.03 -29.25
CA GLY A 376 10.44 26.19 -28.46
C GLY A 376 10.04 26.11 -27.00
N LEU A 377 9.16 25.18 -26.57
CA LEU A 377 8.71 25.10 -25.18
C LEU A 377 9.47 24.09 -24.31
N HIS A 378 10.22 23.17 -24.93
CA HIS A 378 10.89 22.08 -24.21
C HIS A 378 12.41 22.19 -24.11
N ASN A 379 13.01 23.24 -24.74
CA ASN A 379 14.43 23.52 -24.60
C ASN A 379 14.66 24.60 -23.53
N PRO A 380 15.13 24.23 -22.31
CA PRO A 380 15.41 25.23 -21.27
C PRO A 380 16.48 26.25 -21.67
N GLU A 381 17.36 25.94 -22.65
CA GLU A 381 18.44 26.84 -23.08
C GLU A 381 17.98 28.02 -23.93
N VAL A 382 16.82 27.93 -24.60
CA VAL A 382 16.33 29.02 -25.49
C VAL A 382 15.50 30.07 -24.75
N ARG A 383 14.90 29.76 -23.60
CA ARG A 383 14.12 30.70 -22.76
C ARG A 383 14.93 31.43 -21.66
N GLY A 384 16.17 30.97 -21.39
CA GLY A 384 16.99 31.52 -20.29
C GLY A 384 17.46 32.94 -20.42
N LYS A 385 17.15 33.66 -21.51
CA LYS A 385 17.66 35.01 -21.72
C LYS A 385 16.62 36.15 -21.43
N HIS A 386 15.37 35.83 -21.08
CA HIS A 386 14.35 36.87 -20.91
C HIS A 386 13.42 36.73 -19.69
N LEU A 387 13.72 35.84 -18.72
CA LEU A 387 12.84 35.64 -17.58
C LEU A 387 13.48 35.86 -16.19
N ASP A 388 14.70 36.45 -16.13
CA ASP A 388 15.43 36.65 -14.87
C ASP A 388 14.94 37.83 -14.04
N GLU A 389 14.04 38.68 -14.55
CA GLU A 389 13.44 39.78 -13.79
C GLU A 389 11.99 40.00 -14.19
N ALA A 390 11.04 39.31 -13.56
CA ALA A 390 9.64 39.69 -13.59
C ALA A 390 9.06 39.80 -12.18
N PRO A 391 8.50 40.95 -11.78
CA PRO A 391 7.91 41.13 -10.48
C PRO A 391 6.59 40.37 -10.34
N ASP A 392 6.32 40.03 -9.11
CA ASP A 392 5.14 39.43 -8.52
C ASP A 392 3.83 39.97 -9.12
N THR A 393 3.26 39.31 -10.15
CA THR A 393 1.92 39.64 -10.60
C THR A 393 1.16 38.39 -11.07
N ARG A 394 -0.13 38.33 -10.75
CA ARG A 394 -1.13 37.27 -11.05
C ARG A 394 -1.24 36.79 -12.52
N ALA A 395 -0.41 37.30 -13.42
CA ALA A 395 -0.36 36.94 -14.84
C ALA A 395 0.62 35.81 -15.18
N GLY A 396 1.39 35.28 -14.20
CA GLY A 396 2.60 34.47 -14.44
C GLY A 396 2.39 32.94 -14.66
N SER A 397 1.23 32.36 -14.40
CA SER A 397 1.07 30.89 -14.44
C SER A 397 0.73 30.28 -15.82
N ARG A 398 0.34 31.10 -16.80
CA ARG A 398 -0.03 30.62 -18.16
C ARG A 398 1.09 29.95 -18.97
N GLY A 399 2.33 30.00 -18.52
CA GLY A 399 3.48 29.39 -19.20
C GLY A 399 4.07 28.17 -18.48
N ILE A 400 3.52 27.77 -17.33
CA ILE A 400 4.05 26.64 -16.55
C ILE A 400 3.54 25.32 -17.16
N PRO A 401 4.43 24.36 -17.50
CA PRO A 401 4.02 23.07 -18.09
C PRO A 401 3.07 22.32 -17.16
N GLY A 402 1.96 21.81 -17.71
CA GLY A 402 0.93 21.08 -16.96
C GLY A 402 -0.24 21.91 -16.47
N CYS A 403 -0.17 23.24 -16.51
CA CYS A 403 -1.32 24.09 -16.29
C CYS A 403 -2.32 24.00 -17.47
N ASN A 404 -3.60 24.12 -17.16
CA ASN A 404 -4.66 24.22 -18.18
C ASN A 404 -4.64 25.59 -18.87
N ASP A 405 -5.54 25.81 -19.83
CA ASP A 405 -5.62 27.04 -20.63
C ASP A 405 -5.98 28.29 -19.78
N SER A 406 -6.58 28.09 -18.59
CA SER A 406 -6.81 29.16 -17.61
C SER A 406 -5.61 29.46 -16.72
N GLY A 407 -4.51 28.71 -16.84
CA GLY A 407 -3.31 28.85 -16.03
C GLY A 407 -3.38 28.12 -14.68
N ARG A 408 -4.40 27.29 -14.44
CA ARG A 408 -4.56 26.51 -13.21
C ARG A 408 -3.91 25.12 -13.33
N TYR A 409 -3.12 24.73 -12.32
CA TYR A 409 -2.55 23.40 -12.19
C TYR A 409 -3.48 22.51 -11.35
N GLN A 410 -3.79 21.32 -11.83
CA GLN A 410 -4.71 20.39 -11.14
C GLN A 410 -4.36 18.94 -11.41
N SER A 411 -4.90 18.02 -10.60
CA SER A 411 -4.75 16.57 -10.82
C SER A 411 -5.53 16.14 -12.08
N SER A 412 -4.86 16.22 -13.24
CA SER A 412 -5.43 15.97 -14.57
C SER A 412 -4.46 15.18 -15.44
N TYR A 413 -4.96 14.58 -16.53
CA TYR A 413 -4.09 13.89 -17.48
C TYR A 413 -3.06 14.84 -18.12
N GLN A 414 -3.45 16.07 -18.41
CA GLN A 414 -2.53 17.10 -18.91
C GLN A 414 -1.35 17.32 -17.94
N ALA A 415 -1.60 17.40 -16.64
CA ALA A 415 -0.55 17.53 -15.64
C ALA A 415 0.33 16.28 -15.57
N VAL A 416 -0.26 15.07 -15.61
CA VAL A 416 0.49 13.79 -15.66
C VAL A 416 1.35 13.70 -16.91
N PHE A 417 0.80 14.00 -18.09
CA PHE A 417 1.53 13.94 -19.36
C PHE A 417 2.73 14.87 -19.39
N ASN A 418 2.64 16.02 -18.70
CA ASN A 418 3.71 17.02 -18.58
C ASN A 418 4.69 16.79 -17.41
N LEU A 419 4.58 15.67 -16.66
CA LEU A 419 5.66 15.20 -15.80
C LEU A 419 6.88 14.83 -16.67
N LEU A 420 8.08 15.02 -16.13
CA LEU A 420 9.30 14.81 -16.90
C LEU A 420 9.60 13.31 -17.07
N PRO A 421 9.70 12.77 -18.29
CA PRO A 421 10.10 11.39 -18.54
C PRO A 421 11.60 11.20 -18.48
N HIS A 422 12.42 12.26 -18.63
CA HIS A 422 13.89 12.18 -18.76
C HIS A 422 14.35 11.12 -19.75
N ALA A 423 13.67 11.01 -20.90
CA ALA A 423 13.90 9.96 -21.88
C ALA A 423 15.37 9.89 -22.36
N GLU A 424 16.05 11.04 -22.42
CA GLU A 424 17.44 11.18 -22.79
C GLU A 424 18.46 10.70 -21.73
N LYS A 425 18.01 10.58 -20.45
CA LYS A 425 18.86 10.20 -19.31
C LYS A 425 18.76 8.73 -18.94
N HIS A 426 17.70 8.06 -19.41
CA HIS A 426 17.57 6.61 -19.20
C HIS A 426 18.59 5.84 -20.04
N SER A 427 19.15 4.76 -19.47
CA SER A 427 20.02 3.89 -20.26
C SER A 427 19.25 3.26 -21.43
N PRO A 428 19.92 3.02 -22.56
CA PRO A 428 19.28 2.38 -23.70
C PRO A 428 18.71 0.99 -23.38
N GLU A 429 19.39 0.22 -22.53
CA GLU A 429 18.89 -1.08 -22.04
C GLU A 429 17.58 -0.95 -21.27
N HIS A 430 17.48 0.08 -20.43
CA HIS A 430 16.24 0.33 -19.68
C HIS A 430 15.10 0.73 -20.61
N LYS A 431 15.35 1.62 -21.58
CA LYS A 431 14.36 1.97 -22.62
C LYS A 431 13.91 0.74 -23.40
N PHE A 432 14.85 -0.13 -23.74
CA PHE A 432 14.56 -1.38 -24.45
C PHE A 432 13.62 -2.29 -23.63
N LEU A 433 13.92 -2.55 -22.37
CA LEU A 433 13.03 -3.30 -21.47
C LEU A 433 11.63 -2.68 -21.39
N CYS A 434 11.55 -1.35 -21.25
CA CYS A 434 10.29 -0.62 -21.14
C CYS A 434 9.46 -0.76 -22.42
N VAL A 435 10.06 -0.56 -23.59
CA VAL A 435 9.33 -0.64 -24.87
C VAL A 435 8.86 -2.05 -25.16
N LEU A 436 9.68 -3.08 -24.90
CA LEU A 436 9.24 -4.47 -25.06
C LEU A 436 8.04 -4.79 -24.18
N SER A 437 8.05 -4.32 -22.93
CA SER A 437 6.94 -4.53 -22.00
C SER A 437 5.65 -3.83 -22.47
N VAL A 438 5.76 -2.58 -22.92
CA VAL A 438 4.62 -1.80 -23.42
C VAL A 438 4.04 -2.41 -24.70
N VAL A 439 4.88 -2.75 -25.67
CA VAL A 439 4.41 -3.35 -26.93
C VAL A 439 3.81 -4.72 -26.69
N ALA A 440 4.37 -5.51 -25.78
CA ALA A 440 3.83 -6.82 -25.42
C ALA A 440 2.39 -6.71 -24.88
N ILE A 441 2.11 -5.74 -23.99
CA ILE A 441 0.75 -5.55 -23.46
C ILE A 441 -0.21 -5.01 -24.53
N CYS A 442 0.24 -4.11 -25.42
CA CYS A 442 -0.58 -3.60 -26.50
C CYS A 442 -0.96 -4.71 -27.51
N LYS A 443 -0.03 -5.62 -27.82
CA LYS A 443 -0.33 -6.79 -28.63
C LYS A 443 -1.32 -7.74 -27.96
N GLN A 444 -1.18 -7.97 -26.66
CA GLN A 444 -2.15 -8.77 -25.89
C GLN A 444 -3.54 -8.14 -25.89
N LEU A 445 -3.64 -6.80 -25.81
CA LEU A 445 -4.91 -6.07 -25.94
C LEU A 445 -5.55 -6.30 -27.32
N GLN A 446 -4.75 -6.23 -28.38
CA GLN A 446 -5.20 -6.45 -29.77
C GLN A 446 -5.67 -7.90 -29.97
N GLU A 447 -4.86 -8.88 -29.58
CA GLU A 447 -5.17 -10.30 -29.69
C GLU A 447 -6.42 -10.71 -28.90
N ALA A 448 -6.64 -10.08 -27.74
CA ALA A 448 -7.82 -10.31 -26.91
C ALA A 448 -9.09 -9.58 -27.39
N GLY A 449 -9.01 -8.78 -28.46
CA GLY A 449 -10.13 -7.99 -28.98
C GLY A 449 -10.58 -6.88 -28.03
N LEU A 450 -9.69 -6.41 -27.15
CA LEU A 450 -9.98 -5.39 -26.11
C LEU A 450 -9.72 -3.96 -26.59
N GLU A 451 -9.40 -3.73 -27.86
CA GLU A 451 -9.15 -2.40 -28.42
C GLU A 451 -10.33 -1.44 -28.18
N ALA A 452 -11.57 -1.90 -28.40
CA ALA A 452 -12.76 -1.08 -28.16
C ALA A 452 -12.86 -0.60 -26.72
N ALA A 453 -12.43 -1.41 -25.75
CA ALA A 453 -12.42 -1.06 -24.34
C ALA A 453 -11.37 0.02 -24.02
N VAL A 454 -10.22 0.00 -24.69
CA VAL A 454 -9.14 0.99 -24.57
C VAL A 454 -9.50 2.29 -25.26
N LEU A 455 -10.16 2.19 -26.44
CA LEU A 455 -10.53 3.33 -27.27
C LEU A 455 -11.84 4.01 -26.84
N ASN A 456 -12.50 3.53 -25.76
CA ASN A 456 -13.80 4.01 -25.29
C ASN A 456 -14.88 4.06 -26.40
N ARG A 457 -14.81 3.13 -27.36
CA ARG A 457 -15.84 2.97 -28.38
C ARG A 457 -16.99 2.16 -27.78
N GLU A 458 -18.21 2.69 -27.83
CA GLU A 458 -19.41 1.92 -27.49
C GLU A 458 -19.47 0.73 -28.46
N SER A 459 -19.46 -0.48 -27.91
CA SER A 459 -19.74 -1.69 -28.67
C SER A 459 -21.21 -1.60 -29.11
N SER A 460 -21.44 -1.16 -30.34
CA SER A 460 -22.75 -1.34 -30.96
C SER A 460 -23.07 -2.84 -30.95
N GLU A 461 -24.17 -3.20 -30.32
CA GLU A 461 -24.66 -4.57 -30.09
C GLU A 461 -24.88 -5.45 -31.35
N LYS A 462 -24.30 -5.10 -32.49
CA LYS A 462 -24.46 -5.84 -33.78
C LYS A 462 -23.14 -5.97 -34.56
N GLN A 463 -22.05 -6.31 -33.91
CA GLN A 463 -20.98 -6.95 -34.68
C GLN A 463 -20.97 -8.44 -34.31
N SER A 464 -21.47 -9.25 -35.30
CA SER A 464 -21.32 -10.68 -35.34
C SER A 464 -19.88 -11.07 -34.92
N ARG A 465 -19.76 -12.08 -34.03
CA ARG A 465 -18.49 -12.72 -33.69
C ARG A 465 -17.65 -12.81 -34.96
N PRO A 466 -16.42 -12.25 -34.98
CA PRO A 466 -15.53 -12.47 -36.09
C PRO A 466 -15.31 -13.98 -36.21
N THR A 467 -15.62 -14.51 -37.36
CA THR A 467 -15.29 -15.89 -37.71
C THR A 467 -13.78 -16.02 -37.65
N ALA A 468 -13.29 -17.10 -37.07
CA ALA A 468 -11.89 -17.43 -36.74
C ALA A 468 -10.95 -17.49 -37.96
N ARG A 469 -11.01 -16.54 -38.88
CA ARG A 469 -10.19 -16.49 -40.10
C ARG A 469 -9.93 -15.07 -40.64
N GLU A 470 -10.04 -14.03 -39.84
CA GLU A 470 -9.49 -12.73 -40.21
C GLU A 470 -8.08 -12.60 -39.63
N GLN A 471 -7.15 -12.48 -40.56
CA GLN A 471 -5.70 -12.35 -40.39
C GLN A 471 -5.33 -11.53 -39.16
N THR A 472 -4.66 -12.14 -38.21
CA THR A 472 -3.99 -11.41 -37.13
C THR A 472 -2.95 -10.49 -37.75
N SER A 473 -3.26 -9.20 -37.84
CA SER A 473 -2.31 -8.18 -38.28
C SER A 473 -1.10 -8.26 -37.36
N GLU A 474 0.07 -8.55 -37.93
CA GLU A 474 1.32 -8.60 -37.14
C GLU A 474 1.70 -7.23 -36.58
N GLU A 475 1.07 -6.17 -37.09
CA GLU A 475 1.32 -4.78 -36.67
C GLU A 475 0.23 -4.28 -35.73
N LEU A 476 0.61 -3.38 -34.79
CA LEU A 476 -0.35 -2.67 -33.94
C LEU A 476 -1.19 -1.72 -34.81
N SER A 477 -2.47 -1.58 -34.45
CA SER A 477 -3.33 -0.56 -35.08
C SER A 477 -2.76 0.86 -34.83
N PRO A 478 -3.05 1.83 -35.75
CA PRO A 478 -2.57 3.21 -35.56
C PRO A 478 -2.95 3.81 -34.21
N GLU A 479 -4.12 3.48 -33.70
CA GLU A 479 -4.62 3.92 -32.42
C GLU A 479 -3.82 3.30 -31.25
N LEU A 480 -3.54 1.99 -31.32
CA LEU A 480 -2.70 1.32 -30.32
C LEU A 480 -1.24 1.78 -30.37
N MET A 481 -0.75 2.24 -31.52
CA MET A 481 0.57 2.89 -31.61
C MET A 481 0.61 4.19 -30.80
N ILE A 482 -0.45 5.00 -30.82
CA ILE A 482 -0.57 6.21 -29.99
C ILE A 482 -0.62 5.84 -28.50
N VAL A 483 -1.41 4.82 -28.16
CA VAL A 483 -1.49 4.30 -26.78
C VAL A 483 -0.13 3.78 -26.30
N ALA A 484 0.59 3.03 -27.12
CA ALA A 484 1.92 2.51 -26.77
C ALA A 484 2.95 3.63 -26.57
N GLU A 485 2.93 4.69 -27.38
CA GLU A 485 3.79 5.85 -27.21
C GLU A 485 3.50 6.58 -25.90
N ALA A 486 2.22 6.81 -25.57
CA ALA A 486 1.82 7.40 -24.29
C ALA A 486 2.22 6.52 -23.10
N MET A 487 1.99 5.20 -23.21
CA MET A 487 2.37 4.24 -22.17
C MET A 487 3.89 4.23 -21.95
N LEU A 488 4.69 4.22 -23.01
CA LEU A 488 6.16 4.27 -22.89
C LEU A 488 6.59 5.56 -22.17
N ARG A 489 6.01 6.71 -22.54
CA ARG A 489 6.25 7.96 -21.82
C ARG A 489 5.93 7.82 -20.32
N HIS A 490 4.79 7.24 -19.98
CA HIS A 490 4.37 7.09 -18.58
C HIS A 490 5.26 6.11 -17.81
N VAL A 491 5.71 5.01 -18.42
CA VAL A 491 6.67 4.09 -17.78
C VAL A 491 7.97 4.80 -17.43
N LEU A 492 8.50 5.64 -18.33
CA LEU A 492 9.72 6.42 -18.08
C LEU A 492 9.49 7.50 -17.01
N GLN A 493 8.33 8.18 -17.03
CA GLN A 493 7.95 9.15 -15.99
C GLN A 493 7.88 8.53 -14.59
N LEU A 494 7.44 7.28 -14.47
CA LEU A 494 7.28 6.60 -13.18
C LEU A 494 8.60 6.41 -12.43
N GLN A 495 9.74 6.37 -13.12
CA GLN A 495 11.05 6.31 -12.47
C GLN A 495 11.28 7.49 -11.51
N CYS A 496 10.83 8.69 -11.89
CA CYS A 496 11.06 9.91 -11.13
C CYS A 496 9.83 10.44 -10.40
N ASN A 497 8.61 10.08 -10.86
CA ASN A 497 7.36 10.69 -10.39
C ASN A 497 6.40 9.67 -9.74
N ALA A 498 6.77 8.40 -9.64
CA ALA A 498 5.95 7.43 -8.93
C ALA A 498 5.98 7.69 -7.43
N GLN A 499 4.80 7.86 -6.85
CA GLN A 499 4.62 7.91 -5.41
C GLN A 499 4.25 6.53 -4.88
N ALA A 500 4.88 6.15 -3.77
CA ALA A 500 4.51 4.96 -3.03
C ALA A 500 3.44 5.31 -2.00
N ILE A 501 2.23 4.82 -2.19
CA ILE A 501 1.23 4.84 -1.12
C ILE A 501 1.66 3.82 -0.08
N THR A 502 1.90 4.28 1.14
CA THR A 502 2.33 3.44 2.27
C THR A 502 1.24 3.35 3.32
N VAL A 503 1.13 2.21 3.96
CA VAL A 503 0.22 1.98 5.09
C VAL A 503 0.96 1.24 6.19
N MET A 504 0.53 1.42 7.43
CA MET A 504 0.93 0.54 8.53
C MET A 504 0.17 -0.77 8.37
N GLN A 505 0.88 -1.88 8.23
CA GLN A 505 0.30 -3.21 8.04
C GLN A 505 0.65 -4.11 9.22
N GLU A 506 -0.36 -4.75 9.77
CA GLU A 506 -0.19 -5.76 10.79
C GLU A 506 0.60 -6.95 10.25
N LEU A 507 1.65 -7.33 10.94
CA LEU A 507 2.51 -8.47 10.57
C LEU A 507 1.91 -9.81 10.96
N ASP A 508 1.11 -9.81 12.01
CA ASP A 508 0.47 -11.02 12.55
C ASP A 508 -1.06 -10.88 12.43
N LEU A 509 -1.68 -11.79 11.69
CA LEU A 509 -3.14 -11.88 11.55
C LEU A 509 -3.77 -12.67 12.71
N GLY A 510 -3.06 -12.78 13.85
CA GLY A 510 -3.53 -13.41 15.09
C GLY A 510 -4.36 -12.46 15.96
N ASP A 511 -4.95 -13.02 17.01
CA ASP A 511 -5.80 -12.28 17.98
C ASP A 511 -4.96 -11.65 19.12
N GLY A 512 -3.77 -11.11 18.82
CA GLY A 512 -2.84 -10.53 19.82
C GLY A 512 -3.37 -9.22 20.39
N ALA A 513 -3.13 -8.99 21.70
CA ALA A 513 -3.55 -7.79 22.42
C ALA A 513 -2.73 -6.53 22.09
N VAL A 514 -1.61 -6.67 21.42
CA VAL A 514 -0.77 -5.57 20.92
C VAL A 514 -0.46 -5.83 19.46
N VAL A 515 -0.79 -4.85 18.64
CA VAL A 515 -0.65 -4.96 17.18
C VAL A 515 0.78 -4.62 16.76
N ASN A 516 1.45 -5.56 16.10
CA ASN A 516 2.76 -5.31 15.49
C ASN A 516 2.57 -4.86 14.05
N GLU A 517 2.81 -3.58 13.78
CA GLU A 517 2.65 -2.97 12.48
C GLU A 517 4.01 -2.59 11.88
N LYS A 518 4.16 -2.77 10.59
CA LYS A 518 5.27 -2.18 9.81
C LYS A 518 4.76 -1.33 8.67
N PRO A 519 5.49 -0.26 8.28
CA PRO A 519 5.17 0.47 7.07
C PRO A 519 5.46 -0.40 5.85
N VAL A 520 4.44 -0.61 5.01
CA VAL A 520 4.57 -1.34 3.75
C VAL A 520 4.14 -0.46 2.57
N ARG A 521 4.78 -0.67 1.42
CA ARG A 521 4.33 -0.09 0.17
C ARG A 521 3.08 -0.81 -0.30
N LEU A 522 1.95 -0.13 -0.28
CA LEU A 522 0.66 -0.69 -0.67
C LEU A 522 0.39 -0.53 -2.16
N ALA A 523 0.68 0.64 -2.73
CA ALA A 523 0.38 0.93 -4.13
C ALA A 523 1.43 1.85 -4.75
N THR A 524 1.45 1.88 -6.07
CA THR A 524 2.17 2.87 -6.87
C THR A 524 1.17 3.79 -7.54
N ALA A 525 1.41 5.10 -7.49
CA ALA A 525 0.45 6.11 -7.94
C ALA A 525 1.12 7.30 -8.62
N PHE A 526 0.36 8.00 -9.47
CA PHE A 526 0.64 9.38 -9.88
C PHE A 526 -0.19 10.36 -9.06
N PHE A 527 0.53 11.31 -8.46
CA PHE A 527 -0.01 12.49 -7.79
C PHE A 527 0.62 13.73 -8.43
N PRO A 528 0.05 14.28 -9.48
CA PRO A 528 0.70 15.37 -10.22
C PRO A 528 0.91 16.63 -9.38
N VAL A 529 0.03 16.96 -8.42
CA VAL A 529 0.19 18.11 -7.54
C VAL A 529 1.26 17.85 -6.47
N LEU A 530 1.25 16.66 -5.85
CA LEU A 530 2.30 16.24 -4.90
C LEU A 530 3.69 16.20 -5.57
N SER A 531 3.75 15.90 -6.88
CA SER A 531 4.97 15.91 -7.67
C SER A 531 5.58 17.31 -7.88
N LEU A 532 4.90 18.38 -7.46
CA LEU A 532 5.46 19.73 -7.40
C LEU A 532 6.40 19.94 -6.20
N LEU A 533 6.46 18.98 -5.26
CA LEU A 533 7.32 19.08 -4.08
C LEU A 533 8.70 18.50 -4.36
N ASN A 534 9.73 19.35 -4.36
CA ASN A 534 11.10 18.93 -4.54
C ASN A 534 11.66 18.16 -3.34
N HIS A 535 12.79 17.48 -3.57
CA HIS A 535 13.45 16.68 -2.56
C HIS A 535 14.33 17.50 -1.61
N SER A 536 14.25 17.17 -0.31
CA SER A 536 15.31 17.44 0.67
C SER A 536 15.57 16.20 1.52
N CYS A 537 16.84 15.93 1.86
CA CYS A 537 17.20 14.89 2.81
C CYS A 537 16.78 15.21 4.26
N SER A 538 16.34 16.46 4.49
CA SER A 538 15.72 16.93 5.75
C SER A 538 14.45 17.68 5.36
N PRO A 539 13.33 16.97 5.12
CA PRO A 539 12.07 17.57 4.67
C PRO A 539 11.46 18.44 5.77
N ASN A 540 10.65 19.42 5.35
CA ASN A 540 9.88 20.28 6.27
C ASN A 540 8.40 19.90 6.33
N ILE A 541 8.01 18.84 5.65
CA ILE A 541 6.64 18.30 5.64
C ILE A 541 6.60 16.81 5.93
N SER A 542 5.40 16.34 6.26
CA SER A 542 5.02 14.93 6.32
C SER A 542 3.90 14.64 5.33
N VAL A 543 3.94 13.48 4.69
CA VAL A 543 2.89 13.00 3.79
C VAL A 543 2.22 11.78 4.40
N SER A 544 0.91 11.81 4.51
CA SER A 544 0.09 10.68 4.95
C SER A 544 -0.92 10.29 3.89
N PHE A 545 -1.30 9.01 3.86
CA PHE A 545 -2.25 8.48 2.89
C PHE A 545 -3.47 7.88 3.60
N ASN A 546 -4.65 8.13 3.03
CA ASN A 546 -5.89 7.46 3.42
C ASN A 546 -6.53 6.89 2.15
N GLY A 547 -6.35 5.60 1.94
CA GLY A 547 -6.67 4.97 0.66
C GLY A 547 -5.87 5.59 -0.48
N THR A 548 -6.56 6.19 -1.45
CA THR A 548 -5.98 6.85 -2.62
C THR A 548 -5.71 8.35 -2.44
N ALA A 549 -6.08 8.91 -1.28
CA ALA A 549 -5.89 10.33 -0.98
C ALA A 549 -4.58 10.59 -0.21
N ALA A 550 -3.78 11.54 -0.69
CA ALA A 550 -2.59 12.07 -0.02
C ALA A 550 -2.94 13.35 0.74
N THR A 551 -2.39 13.51 1.94
CA THR A 551 -2.45 14.75 2.71
C THR A 551 -1.04 15.13 3.15
N VAL A 552 -0.67 16.39 2.88
CA VAL A 552 0.63 16.98 3.26
C VAL A 552 0.43 17.94 4.41
N ARG A 553 1.26 17.80 5.46
CA ARG A 553 1.28 18.70 6.61
C ARG A 553 2.67 19.20 6.91
N ALA A 554 2.78 20.42 7.42
CA ALA A 554 4.04 20.96 7.92
C ALA A 554 4.52 20.16 9.13
N SER A 555 5.71 19.55 9.06
CA SER A 555 6.30 18.82 10.19
C SER A 555 7.05 19.74 11.16
N GLN A 556 7.36 20.95 10.72
CA GLN A 556 8.02 22.02 11.48
C GLN A 556 7.50 23.38 11.02
N PRO A 557 7.74 24.48 11.73
CA PRO A 557 7.45 25.82 11.23
C PRO A 557 8.18 26.11 9.92
N ILE A 558 7.50 26.73 8.94
CA ILE A 558 8.08 27.06 7.63
C ILE A 558 7.89 28.58 7.40
N PRO A 559 8.98 29.36 7.38
CA PRO A 559 8.90 30.79 7.13
C PRO A 559 8.41 31.13 5.72
N SER A 560 7.78 32.27 5.57
CA SER A 560 7.44 32.84 4.26
C SER A 560 8.67 32.92 3.34
N GLY A 561 8.48 32.58 2.07
CA GLY A 561 9.55 32.49 1.07
C GLY A 561 10.31 31.18 1.04
N GLN A 562 10.14 30.28 2.03
CA GLN A 562 10.80 28.98 2.04
C GLN A 562 10.09 27.97 1.13
N GLU A 563 10.86 27.18 0.39
CA GLU A 563 10.37 26.07 -0.43
C GLU A 563 9.86 24.92 0.43
N ILE A 564 8.81 24.27 -0.05
CA ILE A 564 8.21 23.08 0.58
C ILE A 564 8.92 21.83 0.05
N PHE A 565 9.56 21.08 0.96
CA PHE A 565 10.39 19.94 0.62
C PHE A 565 9.82 18.62 1.10
N HIS A 566 9.77 17.66 0.18
CA HIS A 566 9.46 16.26 0.45
C HIS A 566 10.74 15.40 0.52
N CYS A 567 10.68 14.21 1.11
CA CYS A 567 11.77 13.23 1.08
C CYS A 567 11.43 12.07 0.12
N TYR A 568 12.23 11.90 -0.93
CA TYR A 568 12.05 10.81 -1.91
C TYR A 568 12.58 9.44 -1.42
N GLY A 569 12.80 9.30 -0.11
CA GLY A 569 13.25 8.08 0.55
C GLY A 569 14.56 8.26 1.33
N PRO A 570 15.69 8.67 0.71
CA PRO A 570 16.95 8.88 1.41
C PRO A 570 16.89 10.03 2.40
N HIS A 571 16.94 9.71 3.71
CA HIS A 571 16.80 10.68 4.80
C HIS A 571 18.12 10.83 5.59
N ARG A 572 18.45 12.08 6.01
CA ARG A 572 19.71 12.40 6.71
C ARG A 572 19.92 11.62 8.01
N CYS A 573 18.85 11.27 8.71
CA CYS A 573 18.93 10.50 9.96
C CYS A 573 19.22 9.01 9.75
N ARG A 574 18.99 8.48 8.55
CA ARG A 574 19.11 7.04 8.25
C ARG A 574 20.33 6.68 7.41
N MET A 575 20.86 7.61 6.60
CA MET A 575 21.87 7.33 5.59
C MET A 575 22.93 8.43 5.53
N LYS A 576 24.18 8.04 5.21
CA LYS A 576 25.29 8.98 4.95
C LYS A 576 25.06 9.70 3.61
N VAL A 577 25.69 10.88 3.45
CA VAL A 577 25.54 11.70 2.24
C VAL A 577 25.90 10.96 0.96
N ALA A 578 26.97 10.17 0.94
CA ALA A 578 27.39 9.40 -0.22
C ALA A 578 26.34 8.37 -0.65
N GLU A 579 25.75 7.66 0.30
CA GLU A 579 24.69 6.69 0.05
C GLU A 579 23.40 7.39 -0.43
N ARG A 580 23.02 8.51 0.21
CA ARG A 580 21.85 9.30 -0.21
C ARG A 580 21.98 9.78 -1.65
N ARG A 581 23.17 10.33 -2.03
CA ARG A 581 23.42 10.79 -3.40
C ARG A 581 23.39 9.64 -4.40
N ARG A 582 23.97 8.47 -4.05
CA ARG A 582 23.90 7.27 -4.89
C ARG A 582 22.47 6.81 -5.12
N LEU A 583 21.61 6.80 -4.10
CA LEU A 583 20.20 6.43 -4.24
C LEU A 583 19.39 7.48 -4.99
N LEU A 584 19.72 8.76 -4.83
CA LEU A 584 19.03 9.87 -5.52
C LEU A 584 19.44 10.01 -6.99
N SER A 585 20.58 9.45 -7.42
CA SER A 585 21.00 9.49 -8.82
C SER A 585 19.99 8.88 -9.79
N GLN A 586 19.15 7.94 -9.32
CA GLN A 586 18.03 7.36 -10.09
C GLN A 586 16.97 8.38 -10.51
N TYR A 587 16.91 9.54 -9.84
CA TYR A 587 16.00 10.64 -10.17
C TYR A 587 16.67 11.68 -11.11
N PHE A 588 17.87 11.40 -11.60
CA PHE A 588 18.64 12.21 -12.54
C PHE A 588 19.03 13.61 -12.03
N PHE A 589 19.19 13.77 -10.71
CA PHE A 589 19.71 14.99 -10.10
C PHE A 589 20.71 14.67 -8.97
N GLU A 590 21.57 15.64 -8.66
CA GLU A 590 22.46 15.62 -7.51
C GLU A 590 21.88 16.46 -6.37
N CYS A 591 21.64 15.86 -5.22
CA CYS A 591 21.07 16.59 -4.09
C CYS A 591 22.09 17.58 -3.48
N ARG A 592 21.68 18.86 -3.40
CA ARG A 592 22.43 19.95 -2.77
C ARG A 592 21.62 20.62 -1.65
N CYS A 593 20.74 19.84 -0.97
CA CYS A 593 20.01 20.36 0.18
C CYS A 593 20.97 20.72 1.33
N GLN A 594 20.56 21.59 2.23
CA GLN A 594 21.39 22.08 3.34
C GLN A 594 22.00 20.92 4.15
N ALA A 595 21.23 19.87 4.43
CA ALA A 595 21.72 18.70 5.15
C ALA A 595 22.88 17.97 4.43
N CYS A 596 22.92 17.99 3.09
CA CYS A 596 24.02 17.42 2.33
C CYS A 596 25.25 18.33 2.31
N LEU A 597 25.03 19.66 2.25
CA LEU A 597 26.12 20.64 2.27
C LEU A 597 26.80 20.68 3.65
N ASP A 598 26.03 20.67 4.71
CA ASP A 598 26.55 20.69 6.09
C ASP A 598 27.42 19.45 6.38
N GLU A 599 26.96 18.27 5.93
CA GLU A 599 27.69 17.00 6.16
C GLU A 599 28.97 16.91 5.33
N LEU A 600 29.01 17.53 4.13
CA LEU A 600 30.23 17.58 3.30
C LEU A 600 31.26 18.60 3.81
N GLN A 601 30.82 19.66 4.49
CA GLN A 601 31.69 20.67 5.05
C GLN A 601 32.22 20.29 6.44
N SER A 602 31.56 19.38 7.13
CA SER A 602 32.00 18.94 8.46
C SER A 602 32.96 17.75 8.35
N ASP A 603 34.21 17.92 8.76
CA ASP A 603 35.19 16.84 8.98
C ASP A 603 34.77 15.89 10.15
N VAL A 604 33.64 16.15 10.78
CA VAL A 604 33.11 15.35 11.88
C VAL A 604 32.53 14.06 11.30
N GLN A 605 33.12 12.93 11.66
CA GLN A 605 32.52 11.61 11.45
C GLN A 605 31.02 11.67 11.78
N SER A 606 30.17 11.46 10.79
CA SER A 606 28.75 11.73 10.90
C SER A 606 28.18 11.01 12.13
N VAL A 607 27.26 11.69 12.84
CA VAL A 607 26.55 11.14 14.00
C VAL A 607 25.92 9.78 13.68
N VAL A 608 25.47 9.57 12.44
CA VAL A 608 24.93 8.30 11.91
C VAL A 608 25.97 7.16 11.99
N SER A 609 27.27 7.47 11.78
CA SER A 609 28.35 6.45 11.85
C SER A 609 28.58 5.94 13.27
N ARG A 610 28.31 6.75 14.30
CA ARG A 610 28.49 6.35 15.70
C ARG A 610 27.31 5.55 16.24
N ARG A 611 26.12 5.78 15.72
CA ARG A 611 24.86 5.18 16.24
C ARG A 611 24.68 3.72 15.85
N ASN A 612 25.09 3.33 14.61
CA ASN A 612 25.10 1.94 14.13
C ASN A 612 26.52 1.38 14.13
N SER A 613 27.31 1.64 15.17
CA SER A 613 28.68 1.18 15.26
C SER A 613 28.77 -0.24 15.81
N PHE A 614 29.82 -0.92 15.39
CA PHE A 614 30.26 -2.18 15.97
C PHE A 614 31.17 -1.92 17.16
N CYS A 615 31.13 -2.83 18.13
CA CYS A 615 32.02 -2.81 19.27
C CYS A 615 33.17 -3.80 19.10
N CYS A 616 34.35 -3.42 19.63
CA CYS A 616 35.49 -4.31 19.71
C CYS A 616 35.17 -5.52 20.60
N PRO A 617 35.40 -6.76 20.15
CA PRO A 617 35.10 -7.95 20.93
C PRO A 617 35.98 -8.07 22.16
N SER A 618 37.14 -7.39 22.22
CA SER A 618 38.06 -7.45 23.33
C SER A 618 37.81 -6.35 24.38
N CYS A 619 37.77 -5.08 23.98
CA CYS A 619 37.70 -3.95 24.91
C CYS A 619 36.40 -3.16 24.90
N ARG A 620 35.44 -3.52 24.06
CA ARG A 620 34.13 -2.87 23.87
C ARG A 620 34.16 -1.44 23.33
N ALA A 621 35.34 -0.88 23.02
CA ALA A 621 35.44 0.40 22.34
C ALA A 621 34.82 0.31 20.94
N SER A 622 34.43 1.43 20.36
CA SER A 622 33.87 1.44 19.01
C SER A 622 34.87 1.00 17.96
N LEU A 623 34.44 0.26 16.95
CA LEU A 623 35.24 -0.06 15.78
C LEU A 623 35.14 1.09 14.76
N GLN A 624 36.29 1.59 14.29
CA GLN A 624 36.39 2.62 13.27
C GLN A 624 36.51 1.96 11.88
N VAL A 625 35.86 2.59 10.90
CA VAL A 625 35.74 2.05 9.54
C VAL A 625 37.04 2.26 8.77
N GLY A 626 37.73 1.15 8.39
CA GLY A 626 38.68 1.05 7.30
C GLY A 626 37.99 0.50 6.03
N GLU A 627 38.71 0.34 4.93
CA GLU A 627 38.11 -0.16 3.67
C GLU A 627 37.61 -1.60 3.81
N ASP A 628 38.42 -2.55 4.24
CA ASP A 628 38.04 -3.96 4.42
C ASP A 628 38.09 -4.40 5.87
N MET A 629 38.83 -3.72 6.72
CA MET A 629 39.01 -4.03 8.13
C MET A 629 38.51 -2.87 9.00
N LEU A 630 37.86 -3.21 10.10
CA LEU A 630 37.47 -2.26 11.14
C LEU A 630 38.47 -2.38 12.31
N CYS A 631 39.10 -1.27 12.67
CA CYS A 631 40.09 -1.20 13.75
C CYS A 631 39.47 -0.67 15.04
N CYS A 632 39.95 -1.13 16.17
CA CYS A 632 39.51 -0.62 17.47
C CYS A 632 39.92 0.85 17.65
N SER A 633 39.01 1.68 18.13
CA SER A 633 39.31 3.09 18.48
C SER A 633 40.17 3.29 19.70
N ASN A 634 40.39 2.23 20.51
CA ASN A 634 41.27 2.25 21.65
C ASN A 634 42.67 1.91 21.17
N GLU A 635 43.58 2.88 21.21
CA GLU A 635 44.97 2.74 20.75
C GLU A 635 45.75 1.64 21.50
N ALA A 636 45.35 1.32 22.75
CA ALA A 636 45.93 0.23 23.53
C ALA A 636 45.41 -1.16 23.08
N CYS A 637 44.45 -1.24 22.15
CA CYS A 637 43.83 -2.47 21.73
C CYS A 637 44.09 -2.69 20.21
N ALA A 638 44.99 -3.57 19.83
CA ALA A 638 45.38 -3.83 18.46
C ALA A 638 44.40 -4.74 17.70
N VAL A 639 43.15 -4.87 18.12
CA VAL A 639 42.15 -5.73 17.50
C VAL A 639 41.58 -5.08 16.23
N SER A 640 41.65 -5.81 15.14
CA SER A 640 40.96 -5.49 13.89
C SER A 640 40.01 -6.64 13.49
N VAL A 641 38.86 -6.32 12.90
CA VAL A 641 37.82 -7.28 12.51
C VAL A 641 37.44 -7.03 11.04
N SER A 642 37.34 -8.08 10.24
CA SER A 642 36.92 -7.93 8.84
C SER A 642 35.45 -7.52 8.72
N ARG A 643 35.14 -6.66 7.78
CA ARG A 643 33.77 -6.23 7.48
C ARG A 643 32.88 -7.41 7.11
N GLU A 644 33.42 -8.34 6.34
CA GLU A 644 32.73 -9.54 5.90
C GLU A 644 32.32 -10.42 7.09
N SER A 645 33.22 -10.67 8.04
CA SER A 645 32.92 -11.42 9.26
C SER A 645 31.80 -10.79 10.08
N LEU A 646 31.78 -9.45 10.21
CA LEU A 646 30.72 -8.75 10.92
C LEU A 646 29.37 -8.83 10.15
N SER A 647 29.42 -8.77 8.81
CA SER A 647 28.23 -8.91 7.98
C SER A 647 27.61 -10.30 8.10
N HIS A 648 28.42 -11.36 8.11
CA HIS A 648 27.95 -12.73 8.33
C HIS A 648 27.32 -12.88 9.72
N ARG A 649 28.00 -12.39 10.76
CA ARG A 649 27.44 -12.43 12.13
C ARG A 649 26.11 -11.69 12.25
N LEU A 650 25.95 -10.57 11.54
CA LEU A 650 24.71 -9.83 11.51
C LEU A 650 23.59 -10.62 10.81
N GLN A 651 23.89 -11.27 9.70
CA GLN A 651 22.95 -12.15 8.99
C GLN A 651 22.52 -13.34 9.84
N ASP A 652 23.48 -14.01 10.50
CA ASP A 652 23.21 -15.14 11.40
C ASP A 652 22.26 -14.69 12.55
N LEU A 653 22.55 -13.52 13.15
CA LEU A 653 21.72 -12.96 14.20
C LEU A 653 20.30 -12.66 13.72
N GLN A 654 20.15 -12.08 12.54
CA GLN A 654 18.83 -11.80 11.94
C GLN A 654 18.04 -13.10 11.66
N GLN A 655 18.72 -14.17 11.23
CA GLN A 655 18.09 -15.47 11.05
C GLN A 655 17.60 -16.08 12.38
N GLU A 656 18.42 -15.98 13.44
CA GLU A 656 18.04 -16.47 14.78
C GLU A 656 16.86 -15.67 15.37
N ILE A 657 16.83 -14.35 15.16
CA ILE A 657 15.67 -13.51 15.52
C ILE A 657 14.42 -13.98 14.78
N LYS A 658 14.52 -14.23 13.46
CA LYS A 658 13.40 -14.74 12.67
C LYS A 658 12.88 -16.07 13.19
N LYS A 659 13.76 -17.02 13.52
CA LYS A 659 13.38 -18.30 14.14
C LYS A 659 12.68 -18.12 15.49
N ALA A 660 13.14 -17.15 16.30
CA ALA A 660 12.50 -16.84 17.57
C ALA A 660 11.07 -16.29 17.38
N LEU A 661 10.84 -15.48 16.36
CA LEU A 661 9.51 -14.99 16.02
C LEU A 661 8.60 -16.11 15.45
N GLU A 662 9.15 -17.10 14.77
CA GLU A 662 8.42 -18.31 14.35
C GLU A 662 7.94 -19.11 15.57
N LEU A 663 8.75 -19.25 16.63
CA LEU A 663 8.32 -19.86 17.87
C LEU A 663 7.15 -19.12 18.54
N LEU A 664 7.10 -17.80 18.44
CA LEU A 664 5.98 -17.02 18.94
C LEU A 664 4.69 -17.34 18.16
N ARG A 665 4.78 -17.44 16.84
CA ARG A 665 3.65 -17.84 15.99
C ARG A 665 3.12 -19.23 16.31
N ASP A 666 4.03 -20.14 16.68
CA ASP A 666 3.70 -21.51 17.14
C ASP A 666 3.14 -21.57 18.58
N SER A 667 2.80 -20.42 19.17
CA SER A 667 2.34 -20.32 20.57
C SER A 667 3.36 -20.79 21.61
N LYS A 668 4.67 -20.78 21.28
CA LYS A 668 5.79 -21.17 22.16
C LYS A 668 6.50 -19.94 22.74
N ALA A 669 5.74 -19.00 23.32
CA ALA A 669 6.23 -17.69 23.74
C ALA A 669 7.41 -17.73 24.73
N ASP A 670 7.42 -18.62 25.72
CA ASP A 670 8.56 -18.72 26.66
C ASP A 670 9.85 -19.22 25.97
N GLN A 671 9.76 -20.01 24.91
CA GLN A 671 10.93 -20.41 24.12
C GLN A 671 11.41 -19.24 23.25
N ALA A 672 10.48 -18.47 22.69
CA ALA A 672 10.80 -17.25 21.93
C ALA A 672 11.56 -16.24 22.80
N ILE A 673 11.12 -15.99 24.05
CA ILE A 673 11.85 -15.13 25.01
C ILE A 673 13.28 -15.62 25.24
N LYS A 674 13.45 -16.92 25.52
CA LYS A 674 14.80 -17.48 25.74
C LYS A 674 15.72 -17.30 24.55
N SER A 675 15.18 -17.52 23.34
CA SER A 675 15.90 -17.35 22.09
C SER A 675 16.27 -15.87 21.84
N LEU A 676 15.33 -14.94 22.00
CA LEU A 676 15.57 -13.50 21.85
C LEU A 676 16.58 -12.97 22.86
N LEU A 677 16.51 -13.40 24.14
CA LEU A 677 17.50 -13.02 25.15
C LEU A 677 18.89 -13.59 24.85
N LYS A 678 18.98 -14.77 24.22
CA LYS A 678 20.25 -15.29 23.70
C LYS A 678 20.77 -14.40 22.58
N CYS A 679 19.93 -14.09 21.59
CA CYS A 679 20.30 -13.19 20.49
C CYS A 679 20.79 -11.83 21.02
N GLN A 680 20.12 -11.26 22.01
CA GLN A 680 20.51 -9.98 22.62
C GLN A 680 21.90 -10.04 23.28
N ARG A 681 22.20 -11.13 24.01
CA ARG A 681 23.54 -11.35 24.58
C ARG A 681 24.61 -11.50 23.51
N ASP A 682 24.32 -12.29 22.49
CA ASP A 682 25.25 -12.54 21.37
C ASP A 682 25.51 -11.24 20.59
N ALA A 683 24.46 -10.46 20.32
CA ALA A 683 24.51 -9.14 19.70
C ALA A 683 25.37 -8.16 20.51
N GLY A 684 25.18 -8.14 21.83
CA GLY A 684 25.94 -7.30 22.73
C GLY A 684 27.46 -7.54 22.65
N ASN A 685 27.93 -8.65 22.09
CA ASN A 685 29.36 -8.93 21.92
C ASN A 685 30.00 -8.17 20.73
N PHE A 686 29.23 -7.61 19.82
CA PHE A 686 29.78 -6.92 18.65
C PHE A 686 28.97 -5.69 18.18
N LEU A 687 27.74 -5.50 18.67
CA LEU A 687 26.93 -4.30 18.39
C LEU A 687 27.05 -3.28 19.52
N SER A 688 27.01 -1.99 19.17
CA SER A 688 26.86 -0.94 20.16
C SER A 688 25.50 -1.01 20.87
N PRO A 689 25.37 -0.58 22.12
CA PRO A 689 24.09 -0.57 22.84
C PRO A 689 23.00 0.27 22.13
N GLY A 690 23.41 1.27 21.37
CA GLY A 690 22.51 2.13 20.59
C GLY A 690 22.29 1.67 19.14
N HIS A 691 22.68 0.45 18.77
CA HIS A 691 22.45 -0.07 17.43
C HIS A 691 20.96 -0.37 17.20
N LEU A 692 20.41 -0.05 16.02
CA LEU A 692 18.98 -0.23 15.72
C LEU A 692 18.48 -1.66 15.96
N LEU A 693 19.27 -2.67 15.60
CA LEU A 693 18.91 -4.07 15.81
C LEU A 693 18.75 -4.42 17.31
N MET A 694 19.45 -3.70 18.21
CA MET A 694 19.22 -3.83 19.68
C MET A 694 17.82 -3.32 20.04
N GLY A 695 17.39 -2.20 19.43
CA GLY A 695 16.04 -1.66 19.59
C GLY A 695 14.96 -2.61 19.07
N GLU A 696 15.17 -3.20 17.88
CA GLU A 696 14.26 -4.20 17.30
C GLU A 696 14.11 -5.44 18.21
N MET A 697 15.18 -5.92 18.80
CA MET A 697 15.11 -7.05 19.76
C MET A 697 14.36 -6.68 21.05
N GLU A 698 14.52 -5.44 21.53
CA GLU A 698 13.75 -4.94 22.67
C GLU A 698 12.27 -4.82 22.34
N ASP A 699 11.90 -4.35 21.13
CA ASP A 699 10.51 -4.32 20.66
C ASP A 699 9.91 -5.73 20.55
N HIS A 700 10.64 -6.69 19.99
CA HIS A 700 10.20 -8.08 19.92
C HIS A 700 10.01 -8.71 21.32
N LEU A 701 10.90 -8.44 22.26
CA LEU A 701 10.73 -8.90 23.65
C LEU A 701 9.48 -8.26 24.27
N ALA A 702 9.24 -6.98 24.04
CA ALA A 702 8.03 -6.31 24.52
C ALA A 702 6.77 -6.98 23.96
N GLN A 703 6.75 -7.30 22.68
CA GLN A 703 5.64 -8.00 22.03
C GLN A 703 5.38 -9.38 22.64
N VAL A 704 6.43 -10.19 22.83
CA VAL A 704 6.27 -11.54 23.42
C VAL A 704 5.78 -11.46 24.86
N HIS A 705 6.28 -10.53 25.66
CA HIS A 705 5.81 -10.31 27.03
C HIS A 705 4.34 -9.84 27.07
N ALA A 706 3.94 -8.95 26.15
CA ALA A 706 2.56 -8.49 26.01
C ALA A 706 1.60 -9.64 25.63
N THR A 707 2.01 -10.55 24.74
CA THR A 707 1.23 -11.75 24.38
C THR A 707 1.00 -12.68 25.58
N LEU A 708 1.93 -12.68 26.55
CA LEU A 708 1.80 -13.44 27.80
C LEU A 708 1.07 -12.66 28.91
N GLY A 709 0.58 -11.45 28.65
CA GLY A 709 -0.04 -10.58 29.66
C GLY A 709 0.95 -10.02 30.69
N ARG A 710 2.25 -10.08 30.43
CA ARG A 710 3.33 -9.57 31.32
C ARG A 710 3.59 -8.09 30.98
N TRP A 711 2.61 -7.23 31.32
CA TRP A 711 2.56 -5.84 30.85
C TRP A 711 3.73 -4.97 31.36
N GLN A 712 4.20 -5.20 32.56
CA GLN A 712 5.31 -4.43 33.16
C GLN A 712 6.64 -4.71 32.45
N GLU A 713 6.94 -5.98 32.20
CA GLU A 713 8.11 -6.40 31.42
C GLU A 713 8.02 -5.88 29.99
N ALA A 714 6.86 -5.98 29.37
CA ALA A 714 6.62 -5.46 28.02
C ALA A 714 6.90 -3.96 27.95
N ALA A 715 6.37 -3.16 28.89
CA ALA A 715 6.60 -1.73 28.95
C ALA A 715 8.09 -1.39 29.16
N ARG A 716 8.80 -2.14 30.01
CA ARG A 716 10.24 -1.94 30.27
C ARG A 716 11.07 -2.14 28.99
N HIS A 717 10.79 -3.20 28.24
CA HIS A 717 11.50 -3.49 26.99
C HIS A 717 11.19 -2.44 25.92
N LEU A 718 9.90 -2.07 25.75
CA LEU A 718 9.52 -1.09 24.74
C LEU A 718 10.07 0.33 25.03
N LYS A 719 10.18 0.74 26.28
CA LYS A 719 10.85 1.99 26.66
C LYS A 719 12.31 2.03 26.21
N ARG A 720 13.05 0.92 26.34
CA ARG A 720 14.43 0.81 25.83
C ARG A 720 14.48 0.89 24.31
N SER A 721 13.53 0.25 23.61
CA SER A 721 13.40 0.41 22.16
C SER A 721 13.21 1.88 21.80
N ILE A 722 12.28 2.59 22.47
CA ILE A 722 11.98 4.00 22.25
C ILE A 722 13.24 4.87 22.42
N GLU A 723 14.05 4.66 23.47
CA GLU A 723 15.30 5.40 23.69
C GLU A 723 16.27 5.26 22.51
N ILE A 724 16.40 4.06 21.96
CA ILE A 724 17.26 3.78 20.80
C ILE A 724 16.68 4.44 19.55
N VAL A 725 15.39 4.25 19.27
CA VAL A 725 14.70 4.82 18.10
C VAL A 725 14.74 6.34 18.13
N GLU A 726 14.52 6.96 19.31
CA GLU A 726 14.58 8.43 19.49
C GLU A 726 15.98 8.98 19.16
N THR A 727 17.03 8.25 19.54
CA THR A 727 18.41 8.61 19.22
C THR A 727 18.65 8.63 17.70
N HIS A 728 18.04 7.72 16.94
CA HIS A 728 18.22 7.60 15.50
C HIS A 728 17.33 8.53 14.68
N HIS A 729 16.07 8.66 15.05
CA HIS A 729 15.05 9.34 14.25
C HIS A 729 14.67 10.73 14.79
N GLY A 730 15.03 11.01 16.05
CA GLY A 730 14.67 12.24 16.73
C GLY A 730 13.33 12.15 17.48
N PRO A 731 13.12 13.04 18.48
CA PRO A 731 12.02 12.92 19.43
C PRO A 731 10.62 13.17 18.87
N SER A 732 10.52 13.78 17.70
CA SER A 732 9.25 14.12 17.05
C SER A 732 9.04 13.38 15.72
N SER A 733 9.76 12.30 15.50
CA SER A 733 9.62 11.48 14.28
C SER A 733 8.35 10.62 14.33
N VAL A 734 7.85 10.23 13.17
CA VAL A 734 6.70 9.34 13.06
C VAL A 734 6.99 7.96 13.67
N GLU A 735 8.23 7.48 13.57
CA GLU A 735 8.69 6.24 14.18
C GLU A 735 8.49 6.26 15.70
N ILE A 736 8.84 7.36 16.38
CA ILE A 736 8.57 7.53 17.81
C ILE A 736 7.08 7.59 18.09
N GLY A 737 6.29 8.23 17.23
CA GLY A 737 4.84 8.23 17.36
C GLY A 737 4.24 6.82 17.40
N HIS A 738 4.69 5.93 16.52
CA HIS A 738 4.24 4.53 16.48
C HIS A 738 4.74 3.71 17.70
N GLU A 739 5.97 3.90 18.13
CA GLU A 739 6.48 3.24 19.35
C GLU A 739 5.71 3.67 20.59
N LEU A 740 5.40 4.96 20.72
CA LEU A 740 4.58 5.48 21.82
C LEU A 740 3.13 4.97 21.76
N PHE A 741 2.58 4.78 20.55
CA PHE A 741 1.26 4.17 20.37
C PHE A 741 1.25 2.74 20.94
N LYS A 742 2.22 1.90 20.59
CA LYS A 742 2.39 0.55 21.16
C LYS A 742 2.54 0.59 22.68
N LEU A 743 3.35 1.53 23.18
CA LEU A 743 3.54 1.68 24.64
C LEU A 743 2.23 2.09 25.34
N ALA A 744 1.43 2.96 24.72
CA ALA A 744 0.12 3.34 25.26
C ALA A 744 -0.82 2.13 25.38
N GLN A 745 -0.87 1.26 24.36
CA GLN A 745 -1.65 0.01 24.41
C GLN A 745 -1.17 -0.93 25.53
N ILE A 746 0.14 -1.11 25.70
CA ILE A 746 0.71 -1.95 26.75
C ILE A 746 0.38 -1.40 28.14
N LEU A 747 0.56 -0.09 28.36
CA LEU A 747 0.27 0.56 29.64
C LEU A 747 -1.23 0.58 29.95
N PHE A 748 -2.08 0.75 28.95
CA PHE A 748 -3.53 0.66 29.07
C PHE A 748 -3.97 -0.74 29.54
N ASN A 749 -3.51 -1.79 28.86
CA ASN A 749 -3.80 -3.17 29.23
C ASN A 749 -3.19 -3.56 30.60
N GLY A 750 -2.06 -2.97 30.97
CA GLY A 750 -1.42 -3.13 32.26
C GLY A 750 -1.99 -2.27 33.41
N CYS A 751 -3.07 -1.51 33.15
CA CYS A 751 -3.71 -0.59 34.10
C CYS A 751 -2.76 0.45 34.73
N ALA A 752 -1.69 0.85 34.02
CA ALA A 752 -0.74 1.87 34.47
C ALA A 752 -1.23 3.28 34.11
N VAL A 753 -2.34 3.72 34.73
CA VAL A 753 -3.16 4.88 34.31
C VAL A 753 -2.35 6.16 34.11
N SER A 754 -1.58 6.59 35.12
CA SER A 754 -0.83 7.86 35.07
C SER A 754 0.20 7.89 33.95
N GLU A 755 0.89 6.76 33.73
CA GLU A 755 1.90 6.66 32.69
C GLU A 755 1.29 6.52 31.28
N ALA A 756 0.18 5.77 31.19
CA ALA A 756 -0.59 5.62 29.96
C ALA A 756 -1.09 6.99 29.45
N LEU A 757 -1.69 7.82 30.31
CA LEU A 757 -2.17 9.16 29.94
C LEU A 757 -1.05 10.07 29.43
N LYS A 758 0.13 10.06 30.04
CA LYS A 758 1.30 10.83 29.56
C LYS A 758 1.79 10.34 28.21
N THR A 759 1.85 9.01 28.05
CA THR A 759 2.28 8.38 26.79
C THR A 759 1.30 8.66 25.66
N ILE A 760 -0.01 8.55 25.92
CA ILE A 760 -1.07 8.87 24.98
C ILE A 760 -0.94 10.33 24.52
N GLN A 761 -0.79 11.28 25.46
CA GLN A 761 -0.64 12.68 25.09
C GLN A 761 0.57 12.91 24.16
N ARG A 762 1.74 12.36 24.49
CA ARG A 762 2.93 12.50 23.64
C ARG A 762 2.74 11.84 22.26
N ALA A 763 2.08 10.67 22.20
CA ALA A 763 1.75 10.00 20.94
C ALA A 763 0.77 10.84 20.08
N GLU A 764 -0.29 11.41 20.70
CA GLU A 764 -1.24 12.30 20.02
C GLU A 764 -0.53 13.53 19.41
N GLU A 765 0.38 14.19 20.15
CA GLU A 765 1.13 15.36 19.68
C GLU A 765 2.01 15.06 18.44
N ILE A 766 2.55 13.85 18.34
CA ILE A 766 3.39 13.45 17.20
C ILE A 766 2.54 12.94 16.05
N LEU A 767 1.65 11.97 16.32
CA LEU A 767 0.87 11.31 15.27
C LEU A 767 -0.15 12.23 14.62
N SER A 768 -0.71 13.22 15.33
CA SER A 768 -1.60 14.22 14.73
C SER A 768 -0.92 15.04 13.62
N VAL A 769 0.37 15.31 13.75
CA VAL A 769 1.16 16.01 12.74
C VAL A 769 1.44 15.10 11.53
N HIS A 770 1.84 13.86 11.78
CA HIS A 770 2.29 12.96 10.72
C HIS A 770 1.15 12.19 10.02
N CYS A 771 0.18 11.69 10.79
CA CYS A 771 -0.93 10.87 10.29
C CYS A 771 -2.24 11.65 10.16
N GLY A 772 -2.34 12.80 10.83
CA GLY A 772 -3.52 13.63 10.91
C GLY A 772 -4.41 13.35 12.13
N PRO A 773 -5.16 14.36 12.59
CA PRO A 773 -5.95 14.28 13.81
C PRO A 773 -7.13 13.31 13.76
N GLN A 774 -7.51 12.86 12.56
CA GLN A 774 -8.62 11.90 12.33
C GLN A 774 -8.11 10.51 11.92
N SER A 775 -6.82 10.21 12.11
CA SER A 775 -6.29 8.88 11.83
C SER A 775 -6.85 7.84 12.81
N THR A 776 -6.93 6.58 12.38
CA THR A 776 -7.43 5.48 13.23
C THR A 776 -6.63 5.36 14.52
N GLN A 777 -5.32 5.57 14.47
CA GLN A 777 -4.44 5.54 15.64
C GLN A 777 -4.77 6.66 16.63
N ILE A 778 -5.06 7.88 16.17
CA ILE A 778 -5.50 8.97 17.05
C ILE A 778 -6.86 8.67 17.67
N GLN A 779 -7.81 8.11 16.90
CA GLN A 779 -9.12 7.72 17.43
C GLN A 779 -8.97 6.66 18.53
N GLU A 780 -8.14 5.65 18.33
CA GLU A 780 -7.88 4.61 19.33
C GLU A 780 -7.20 5.17 20.59
N LEU A 781 -6.23 6.09 20.44
CA LEU A 781 -5.63 6.81 21.57
C LEU A 781 -6.69 7.59 22.37
N GLN A 782 -7.62 8.25 21.70
CA GLN A 782 -8.70 9.01 22.33
C GLN A 782 -9.70 8.09 23.05
N GLU A 783 -10.02 6.94 22.48
CA GLU A 783 -10.86 5.92 23.12
C GLU A 783 -10.19 5.36 24.37
N MET A 784 -8.90 4.99 24.31
CA MET A 784 -8.14 4.56 25.49
C MET A 784 -8.11 5.64 26.58
N LYS A 785 -7.89 6.89 26.19
CA LYS A 785 -7.87 8.04 27.10
C LYS A 785 -9.23 8.26 27.79
N ALA A 786 -10.33 8.17 27.05
CA ALA A 786 -11.68 8.26 27.58
C ALA A 786 -11.95 7.16 28.61
N CYS A 787 -11.65 5.90 28.26
CA CYS A 787 -11.79 4.77 29.19
C CYS A 787 -10.96 4.95 30.48
N LEU A 788 -9.72 5.45 30.40
CA LEU A 788 -8.86 5.68 31.56
C LEU A 788 -9.40 6.80 32.47
N LEU A 789 -10.02 7.83 31.88
CA LEU A 789 -10.59 8.96 32.62
C LEU A 789 -11.93 8.63 33.32
N GLU A 790 -12.65 7.60 32.83
CA GLU A 790 -13.88 7.10 33.45
C GLU A 790 -13.65 6.19 34.66
N LEU A 791 -12.40 5.74 34.87
CA LEU A 791 -12.07 4.89 36.03
C LEU A 791 -12.31 5.64 37.36
N PRO A 792 -12.89 4.98 38.38
CA PRO A 792 -13.10 5.59 39.69
C PRO A 792 -11.78 6.11 40.30
N ARG A 793 -11.82 7.28 40.94
CA ARG A 793 -10.65 7.90 41.58
C ARG A 793 -9.90 7.01 42.62
N SER A 794 -10.53 5.90 43.03
CA SER A 794 -9.89 4.91 43.91
C SER A 794 -8.85 4.03 43.22
N VAL A 795 -8.75 4.09 41.85
CA VAL A 795 -7.79 3.34 41.03
C VAL A 795 -6.70 4.27 40.47
N LEU A 796 -6.95 5.57 40.50
CA LEU A 796 -5.98 6.63 40.18
C LEU A 796 -5.03 6.92 41.35
#